data_7b45e5906d38576078c7cab6105698c3
#
_entry.id   7b45e5906d38576078c7cab6105698c3
#
_cell.length_a   1.000
_cell.length_b   1.000
_cell.length_c   1.000
_cell.angle_alpha   90.00
_cell.angle_beta   90.00
_cell.angle_gamma   90.00
#
_symmetry.space_group_name_H-M   'P 1'
#
loop_
_entity.id
_entity.type
_entity.pdbx_description
1 polymer ?
#
loop_
_entity_poly.entity_id
_entity_poly.type
_entity_poly.pdbx_seq_one_letter_code
_entity_poly.pdbx_strand_id
1 'polypeptide(L)'
;MHARKITPAKITLFLLCLSAVSLRASDANINIPDLKAVTFDGLGGVSGYALMYFGILMCAVGAGFGLFQYWQTKSLPVHQSMADVSKIIWETCKTYLWTQGKFLAVLWLLIAACMFFYFSVLEHDSLASVAVILAASVLGILGSYGVAWFGIRINTTANSRTAFAALKGNQINIVGIPLRSGMSVGLLLVCVELFFMISILIFLPKALVGPCFIGFAIGESLGASVLRICGGIFTKIADIGSDLMKIVFKLPEDDPKNPGVIADCTGDNAGDSVGPTADGFETYGVTGVALIAFLALALATNPAICATLIIWIFTMRALMIVTSLLSYFLNEGLTKAKYSGQKDLDFEEPLTHLVWITSAVSIVFTFLASYFLLSKQTGLNSDLWWVLSAIISCGTVAGAVIPEFTKIFTSTKSQHVREVTNCSKHGGASLNILSGLVAGNFSAFWMGLCILFLMFCASLLATYTDSPIIALMPDNFKFAAPIFAFGLVAFGFLGMGPVTIAVDSYGPVTDNAQSVYELSRIEARPNIAAEIEKDFGFKPDFENAKHQLEKNDGAGNTFKATAKPVLIGTAVVGATTMVFGIIILLENMFGNVISHLSLVQPDIILGLLMGGAVIYWFTGASMQAVVTGSYRAVVYIQEHMRLDATTASEKDSKEVVRICTVYAQKGMWNIFIVIFCLALALAFFNPYFFIGYLIGIAFFGLFQAIFMANAGGAWDNAKKIVEVDLRQKGTDLHAATVVGDTVGDPFKDTSSVALNPVIKFTTLFGLLAVEIAVTIPSQSIKTLIGGLFFIVALVFVYRSFYSMRIPEENLGSDGDDTKSSPVQKKTVERGLTQTGTSGFAEKSGVRADK
;
A
#
# COMPACT_ATOMS: atom_id res chain seq x y z
N MET A 1 15.47 28.57 20.32
CA MET A 1 14.26 28.54 21.15
C MET A 1 14.35 27.33 22.07
N HIS A 2 14.39 27.55 23.39
CA HIS A 2 14.59 26.50 24.40
C HIS A 2 13.44 25.51 24.44
N ALA A 3 13.70 24.26 24.13
CA ALA A 3 12.80 23.15 24.41
C ALA A 3 12.63 23.01 25.92
N ARG A 4 11.48 23.42 26.50
CA ARG A 4 11.10 23.13 27.87
C ARG A 4 11.03 21.59 28.01
N LYS A 5 11.97 21.03 28.76
CA LYS A 5 11.97 19.63 29.19
C LYS A 5 10.67 19.38 29.97
N ILE A 6 9.87 18.46 29.50
CA ILE A 6 8.71 17.92 30.24
C ILE A 6 9.30 17.17 31.42
N THR A 7 9.08 17.66 32.63
CA THR A 7 9.59 17.03 33.85
C THR A 7 8.85 15.72 34.15
N PRO A 8 9.53 14.69 34.64
CA PRO A 8 8.92 13.40 35.00
C PRO A 8 7.69 13.52 35.92
N ALA A 9 7.65 14.57 36.77
CA ALA A 9 6.53 14.85 37.66
C ALA A 9 5.20 15.09 36.93
N LYS A 10 5.19 15.61 35.69
CA LYS A 10 3.96 15.81 34.89
C LYS A 10 3.46 14.53 34.30
N ILE A 11 4.33 13.58 34.00
CA ILE A 11 3.98 12.24 33.54
C ILE A 11 3.43 11.43 34.73
N THR A 12 4.02 11.55 35.91
CA THR A 12 3.57 10.87 37.12
C THR A 12 2.21 11.41 37.59
N LEU A 13 1.94 12.72 37.49
CA LEU A 13 0.65 13.31 37.81
C LEU A 13 -0.43 12.84 36.82
N PHE A 14 -0.11 12.65 35.54
CA PHE A 14 -1.01 12.10 34.54
C PHE A 14 -1.38 10.63 34.83
N LEU A 15 -0.39 9.83 35.25
CA LEU A 15 -0.58 8.43 35.64
C LEU A 15 -1.34 8.30 36.98
N LEU A 16 -1.14 9.23 37.93
CA LEU A 16 -1.87 9.26 39.21
C LEU A 16 -3.33 9.69 39.07
N CYS A 17 -3.67 10.57 38.15
CA CYS A 17 -5.06 10.89 37.83
C CYS A 17 -5.85 9.71 37.25
N LEU A 18 -5.18 8.78 36.59
CA LEU A 18 -5.78 7.57 36.01
C LEU A 18 -6.02 6.45 37.04
N SER A 19 -5.28 6.46 38.16
CA SER A 19 -5.37 5.39 39.20
C SER A 19 -6.50 5.54 40.21
N ALA A 20 -7.33 6.57 40.14
CA ALA A 20 -8.39 6.86 41.14
C ALA A 20 -9.79 6.35 40.75
N VAL A 21 -9.93 5.52 39.73
CA VAL A 21 -11.24 5.05 39.25
C VAL A 21 -11.42 3.58 39.61
N SER A 22 -12.38 3.27 40.50
CA SER A 22 -12.81 1.89 40.72
C SER A 22 -13.72 1.45 39.57
N LEU A 23 -13.26 0.48 38.80
CA LEU A 23 -13.84 0.03 37.55
C LEU A 23 -14.59 -1.30 37.71
N ARG A 24 -15.72 -1.42 37.01
CA ARG A 24 -16.37 -2.70 36.76
C ARG A 24 -15.76 -3.27 35.49
N ALA A 25 -15.34 -4.53 35.53
CA ALA A 25 -14.84 -5.26 34.35
C ALA A 25 -15.89 -5.23 33.23
N SER A 26 -15.45 -4.97 32.03
CA SER A 26 -16.25 -5.06 30.81
C SER A 26 -16.22 -6.50 30.27
N ASP A 27 -17.37 -7.12 30.05
CA ASP A 27 -17.52 -8.46 29.47
C ASP A 27 -17.31 -8.48 27.94
N ALA A 28 -16.64 -7.49 27.37
CA ALA A 28 -16.49 -7.27 25.94
C ALA A 28 -15.35 -8.08 25.27
N ASN A 29 -14.91 -9.16 25.89
CA ASN A 29 -13.88 -10.03 25.33
C ASN A 29 -14.39 -10.80 24.11
N ILE A 30 -13.69 -10.68 22.97
CA ILE A 30 -13.89 -11.53 21.77
C ILE A 30 -13.55 -12.98 22.16
N ASN A 31 -14.57 -13.74 22.52
CA ASN A 31 -14.43 -15.14 22.92
C ASN A 31 -14.41 -16.04 21.68
N ILE A 32 -13.24 -16.60 21.36
CA ILE A 32 -13.13 -17.60 20.30
C ILE A 32 -13.60 -18.97 20.82
N PRO A 33 -14.57 -19.64 20.13
CA PRO A 33 -15.10 -20.90 20.57
C PRO A 33 -14.09 -22.05 20.47
N ASP A 34 -14.42 -23.21 21.07
CA ASP A 34 -13.56 -24.39 21.00
C ASP A 34 -13.56 -25.05 19.61
N LEU A 35 -12.46 -24.91 18.90
CA LEU A 35 -12.29 -25.46 17.56
C LEU A 35 -12.03 -26.99 17.57
N LYS A 36 -11.69 -27.58 18.73
CA LYS A 36 -11.39 -29.05 18.85
C LYS A 36 -12.62 -29.90 18.63
N ALA A 37 -13.78 -29.39 19.02
CA ALA A 37 -15.04 -30.12 18.99
C ALA A 37 -15.65 -30.21 17.56
N VAL A 38 -15.13 -29.44 16.60
CA VAL A 38 -15.68 -29.37 15.25
C VAL A 38 -15.14 -30.49 14.39
N THR A 39 -16.04 -31.26 13.75
CA THR A 39 -15.72 -32.26 12.74
C THR A 39 -16.48 -31.98 11.45
N PHE A 40 -15.91 -32.31 10.30
CA PHE A 40 -16.49 -32.02 8.98
C PHE A 40 -16.94 -33.32 8.32
N ASP A 41 -18.25 -33.62 8.38
CA ASP A 41 -18.84 -34.88 7.88
C ASP A 41 -18.68 -34.97 6.35
N GLY A 42 -18.67 -33.87 5.60
CA GLY A 42 -18.44 -33.86 4.16
C GLY A 42 -17.03 -34.29 3.74
N LEU A 43 -16.07 -34.27 4.68
CA LEU A 43 -14.70 -34.77 4.52
C LEU A 43 -14.47 -36.12 5.22
N GLY A 44 -15.54 -36.82 5.59
CA GLY A 44 -15.42 -38.12 6.28
C GLY A 44 -15.08 -38.02 7.75
N GLY A 45 -15.47 -36.90 8.44
CA GLY A 45 -15.26 -36.72 9.87
C GLY A 45 -13.88 -36.12 10.23
N VAL A 46 -13.24 -35.42 9.30
CA VAL A 46 -11.97 -34.72 9.56
C VAL A 46 -12.18 -33.67 10.62
N SER A 47 -11.30 -33.61 11.63
CA SER A 47 -11.39 -32.60 12.70
C SER A 47 -10.93 -31.24 12.21
N GLY A 48 -11.51 -30.17 12.77
CA GLY A 48 -11.10 -28.80 12.48
C GLY A 48 -9.62 -28.54 12.76
N TYR A 49 -9.07 -29.16 13.80
CA TYR A 49 -7.63 -29.07 14.08
C TYR A 49 -6.77 -29.71 12.99
N ALA A 50 -7.19 -30.83 12.40
CA ALA A 50 -6.48 -31.43 11.28
C ALA A 50 -6.42 -30.48 10.06
N LEU A 51 -7.51 -29.73 9.80
CA LEU A 51 -7.53 -28.71 8.75
C LEU A 51 -6.61 -27.53 9.08
N MET A 52 -6.50 -27.13 10.34
CA MET A 52 -5.56 -26.09 10.76
C MET A 52 -4.10 -26.56 10.59
N TYR A 53 -3.76 -27.79 10.95
CA TYR A 53 -2.42 -28.35 10.68
C TYR A 53 -2.15 -28.49 9.19
N PHE A 54 -3.17 -28.84 8.38
CA PHE A 54 -3.06 -28.80 6.93
C PHE A 54 -2.75 -27.37 6.44
N GLY A 55 -3.38 -26.33 7.04
CA GLY A 55 -3.06 -24.91 6.78
C GLY A 55 -1.59 -24.59 7.07
N ILE A 56 -1.05 -25.03 8.20
CA ILE A 56 0.38 -24.86 8.53
C ILE A 56 1.28 -25.57 7.50
N LEU A 57 0.91 -26.78 7.07
CA LEU A 57 1.65 -27.48 6.02
C LEU A 57 1.64 -26.71 4.71
N MET A 58 0.50 -26.15 4.30
CA MET A 58 0.39 -25.31 3.09
C MET A 58 1.23 -24.03 3.21
N CYS A 59 1.28 -23.42 4.39
CA CYS A 59 2.18 -22.30 4.66
C CYS A 59 3.65 -22.69 4.47
N ALA A 60 4.05 -23.84 4.97
CA ALA A 60 5.43 -24.33 4.79
C ALA A 60 5.75 -24.59 3.30
N VAL A 61 4.82 -25.17 2.53
CA VAL A 61 4.98 -25.42 1.10
C VAL A 61 5.08 -24.10 0.33
N GLY A 62 4.18 -23.14 0.57
CA GLY A 62 4.17 -21.87 -0.13
C GLY A 62 5.39 -20.99 0.23
N ALA A 63 5.78 -20.94 1.50
CA ALA A 63 6.99 -20.26 1.93
C ALA A 63 8.25 -20.90 1.34
N GLY A 64 8.30 -22.24 1.33
CA GLY A 64 9.38 -23.00 0.68
C GLY A 64 9.48 -22.70 -0.81
N PHE A 65 8.35 -22.60 -1.52
CA PHE A 65 8.32 -22.20 -2.92
C PHE A 65 8.82 -20.74 -3.09
N GLY A 66 8.38 -19.80 -2.26
CA GLY A 66 8.84 -18.42 -2.30
C GLY A 66 10.37 -18.31 -2.13
N LEU A 67 10.93 -19.02 -1.16
CA LEU A 67 12.38 -19.07 -0.95
C LEU A 67 13.13 -19.76 -2.12
N PHE A 68 12.54 -20.81 -2.69
CA PHE A 68 13.10 -21.47 -3.87
C PHE A 68 13.19 -20.52 -5.07
N GLN A 69 12.12 -19.74 -5.32
CA GLN A 69 12.11 -18.72 -6.39
C GLN A 69 13.17 -17.63 -6.15
N TYR A 70 13.37 -17.22 -4.89
CA TYR A 70 14.45 -16.29 -4.54
C TYR A 70 15.82 -16.86 -4.90
N TRP A 71 16.12 -18.10 -4.54
CA TRP A 71 17.39 -18.74 -4.87
C TRP A 71 17.57 -18.90 -6.37
N GLN A 72 16.52 -19.29 -7.07
CA GLN A 72 16.55 -19.41 -8.54
C GLN A 72 16.84 -18.05 -9.20
N THR A 73 16.18 -16.97 -8.76
CA THR A 73 16.43 -15.62 -9.28
C THR A 73 17.86 -15.18 -8.96
N LYS A 74 18.35 -15.45 -7.77
CA LYS A 74 19.71 -15.10 -7.34
C LYS A 74 20.79 -15.83 -8.16
N SER A 75 20.51 -17.05 -8.61
CA SER A 75 21.46 -17.86 -9.40
C SER A 75 21.52 -17.49 -10.89
N LEU A 76 20.61 -16.62 -11.37
CA LEU A 76 20.64 -16.17 -12.76
C LEU A 76 21.92 -15.38 -13.08
N PRO A 77 22.44 -15.51 -14.30
CA PRO A 77 23.63 -14.79 -14.72
C PRO A 77 23.39 -13.28 -14.74
N VAL A 78 24.42 -12.52 -14.43
CA VAL A 78 24.42 -11.06 -14.43
C VAL A 78 25.83 -10.54 -14.62
N HIS A 79 26.00 -9.47 -15.40
CA HIS A 79 27.29 -8.82 -15.54
C HIS A 79 27.68 -8.05 -14.27
N GLN A 80 28.98 -8.04 -13.92
CA GLN A 80 29.46 -7.46 -12.66
C GLN A 80 29.07 -5.98 -12.48
N SER A 81 29.08 -5.18 -13.56
CA SER A 81 28.69 -3.76 -13.49
C SER A 81 27.25 -3.55 -13.03
N MET A 82 26.31 -4.37 -13.51
CA MET A 82 24.91 -4.31 -13.09
C MET A 82 24.73 -4.85 -11.66
N ALA A 83 25.50 -5.88 -11.30
CA ALA A 83 25.48 -6.43 -9.95
C ALA A 83 26.01 -5.43 -8.92
N ASP A 84 27.03 -4.63 -9.27
CA ASP A 84 27.57 -3.60 -8.38
C ASP A 84 26.57 -2.45 -8.13
N VAL A 85 25.87 -1.98 -9.17
CA VAL A 85 24.79 -1.00 -9.01
C VAL A 85 23.70 -1.54 -8.11
N SER A 86 23.23 -2.74 -8.35
CA SER A 86 22.21 -3.41 -7.52
C SER A 86 22.65 -3.58 -6.06
N LYS A 87 23.94 -3.80 -5.83
CA LYS A 87 24.51 -3.89 -4.49
C LYS A 87 24.52 -2.53 -3.77
N ILE A 88 24.85 -1.45 -4.47
CA ILE A 88 24.78 -0.09 -3.91
C ILE A 88 23.35 0.25 -3.50
N ILE A 89 22.38 0.00 -4.39
CA ILE A 89 20.94 0.19 -4.10
C ILE A 89 20.53 -0.62 -2.87
N TRP A 90 20.93 -1.88 -2.76
CA TRP A 90 20.61 -2.70 -1.60
C TRP A 90 21.21 -2.16 -0.28
N GLU A 91 22.46 -1.69 -0.28
CA GLU A 91 23.08 -1.15 0.95
C GLU A 91 22.41 0.15 1.41
N THR A 92 21.94 0.99 0.49
CA THR A 92 21.14 2.18 0.80
C THR A 92 19.75 1.82 1.31
N CYS A 93 19.05 0.90 0.68
CA CYS A 93 17.75 0.36 1.16
C CYS A 93 17.86 -0.22 2.58
N LYS A 94 18.90 -0.97 2.85
CA LYS A 94 19.17 -1.56 4.18
C LYS A 94 19.38 -0.47 5.25
N THR A 95 20.11 0.58 4.92
CA THR A 95 20.33 1.72 5.83
C THR A 95 19.03 2.45 6.11
N TYR A 96 18.21 2.68 5.08
CA TYR A 96 16.88 3.24 5.20
C TYR A 96 15.98 2.38 6.11
N LEU A 97 15.90 1.07 5.86
CA LEU A 97 15.10 0.15 6.67
C LEU A 97 15.52 0.16 8.14
N TRP A 98 16.80 0.11 8.46
CA TRP A 98 17.28 0.22 9.84
C TRP A 98 16.85 1.51 10.53
N THR A 99 16.86 2.62 9.80
CA THR A 99 16.41 3.92 10.31
C THR A 99 14.91 3.92 10.57
N GLN A 100 14.13 3.33 9.67
CA GLN A 100 12.68 3.17 9.85
C GLN A 100 12.32 2.20 10.99
N GLY A 101 13.08 1.12 11.16
CA GLY A 101 12.87 0.18 12.26
C GLY A 101 13.04 0.81 13.64
N LYS A 102 14.02 1.68 13.81
CA LYS A 102 14.20 2.46 15.07
C LYS A 102 13.03 3.42 15.30
N PHE A 103 12.58 4.08 14.25
CA PHE A 103 11.45 5.01 14.30
C PHE A 103 10.15 4.28 14.65
N LEU A 104 9.91 3.13 14.04
CA LEU A 104 8.77 2.26 14.30
C LEU A 104 8.74 1.78 15.77
N ALA A 105 9.89 1.42 16.34
CA ALA A 105 9.98 1.02 17.74
C ALA A 105 9.56 2.15 18.69
N VAL A 106 9.89 3.41 18.37
CA VAL A 106 9.45 4.57 19.18
C VAL A 106 7.93 4.76 19.10
N LEU A 107 7.34 4.63 17.92
CA LEU A 107 5.89 4.75 17.75
C LEU A 107 5.14 3.58 18.42
N TRP A 108 5.71 2.38 18.38
CA TRP A 108 5.14 1.23 19.06
C TRP A 108 5.05 1.44 20.58
N LEU A 109 5.99 2.11 21.21
CA LEU A 109 5.93 2.40 22.66
C LEU A 109 4.68 3.20 23.04
N LEU A 110 4.19 4.09 22.18
CA LEU A 110 2.94 4.83 22.41
C LEU A 110 1.73 3.88 22.39
N ILE A 111 1.68 2.99 21.41
CA ILE A 111 0.61 2.00 21.28
C ILE A 111 0.67 0.99 22.44
N ALA A 112 1.87 0.49 22.75
CA ALA A 112 2.09 -0.44 23.86
C ALA A 112 1.64 0.13 25.20
N ALA A 113 1.84 1.44 25.44
CA ALA A 113 1.36 2.10 26.63
C ALA A 113 -0.18 2.11 26.71
N CYS A 114 -0.89 2.33 25.61
CA CYS A 114 -2.35 2.25 25.54
C CYS A 114 -2.85 0.83 25.77
N MET A 115 -2.24 -0.16 25.12
CA MET A 115 -2.58 -1.57 25.29
C MET A 115 -2.32 -2.04 26.73
N PHE A 116 -1.17 -1.67 27.28
CA PHE A 116 -0.85 -1.99 28.68
C PHE A 116 -1.87 -1.38 29.64
N PHE A 117 -2.22 -0.12 29.44
CA PHE A 117 -3.25 0.55 30.24
C PHE A 117 -4.58 -0.17 30.13
N TYR A 118 -5.03 -0.51 28.94
CA TYR A 118 -6.30 -1.20 28.74
C TYR A 118 -6.30 -2.57 29.42
N PHE A 119 -5.41 -3.48 29.04
CA PHE A 119 -5.45 -4.85 29.53
C PHE A 119 -5.04 -5.00 31.01
N SER A 120 -4.05 -4.22 31.48
CA SER A 120 -3.57 -4.36 32.85
C SER A 120 -4.39 -3.56 33.86
N VAL A 121 -4.80 -2.32 33.50
CA VAL A 121 -5.45 -1.42 34.44
C VAL A 121 -6.98 -1.47 34.36
N LEU A 122 -7.53 -1.57 33.14
CA LEU A 122 -8.99 -1.57 32.94
C LEU A 122 -9.58 -2.98 33.01
N GLU A 123 -9.00 -3.95 32.31
CA GLU A 123 -9.46 -5.34 32.27
C GLU A 123 -8.91 -6.19 33.44
N HIS A 124 -7.95 -5.67 34.20
CA HIS A 124 -7.29 -6.38 35.31
C HIS A 124 -6.62 -7.71 34.92
N ASP A 125 -6.18 -7.84 33.67
CA ASP A 125 -5.47 -9.00 33.20
C ASP A 125 -4.14 -9.19 33.94
N SER A 126 -3.71 -10.45 34.06
CA SER A 126 -2.40 -10.77 34.64
C SER A 126 -1.26 -10.16 33.80
N LEU A 127 -0.18 -9.73 34.45
CA LEU A 127 1.00 -9.20 33.75
C LEU A 127 1.56 -10.19 32.72
N ALA A 128 1.39 -11.49 32.95
CA ALA A 128 1.80 -12.54 32.00
C ALA A 128 0.90 -12.50 30.74
N SER A 129 -0.41 -12.36 30.89
CA SER A 129 -1.35 -12.22 29.77
C SER A 129 -1.04 -10.98 28.95
N VAL A 130 -0.86 -9.85 29.62
CA VAL A 130 -0.51 -8.56 28.97
C VAL A 130 0.81 -8.68 28.20
N ALA A 131 1.81 -9.34 28.75
CA ALA A 131 3.09 -9.56 28.08
C ALA A 131 2.93 -10.41 26.80
N VAL A 132 2.04 -11.42 26.80
CA VAL A 132 1.74 -12.24 25.62
C VAL A 132 1.02 -11.40 24.55
N ILE A 133 0.06 -10.54 24.93
CA ILE A 133 -0.65 -9.65 24.01
C ILE A 133 0.31 -8.63 23.38
N LEU A 134 1.19 -8.01 24.18
CA LEU A 134 2.21 -7.10 23.68
C LEU A 134 3.21 -7.84 22.77
N ALA A 135 3.59 -9.08 23.09
CA ALA A 135 4.42 -9.90 22.22
C ALA A 135 3.74 -10.21 20.88
N ALA A 136 2.42 -10.44 20.89
CA ALA A 136 1.66 -10.61 19.65
C ALA A 136 1.69 -9.34 18.79
N SER A 137 1.62 -8.15 19.39
CA SER A 137 1.73 -6.88 18.66
C SER A 137 3.13 -6.69 18.05
N VAL A 138 4.18 -7.05 18.79
CA VAL A 138 5.55 -7.06 18.24
C VAL A 138 5.68 -8.06 17.09
N LEU A 139 5.05 -9.23 17.21
CA LEU A 139 5.05 -10.24 16.15
C LEU A 139 4.38 -9.71 14.88
N GLY A 140 3.27 -8.97 14.99
CA GLY A 140 2.63 -8.28 13.85
C GLY A 140 3.56 -7.27 13.17
N ILE A 141 4.26 -6.44 13.97
CA ILE A 141 5.28 -5.50 13.45
C ILE A 141 6.40 -6.25 12.72
N LEU A 142 6.94 -7.29 13.35
CA LEU A 142 8.02 -8.08 12.76
C LEU A 142 7.58 -8.80 11.48
N GLY A 143 6.31 -9.20 11.39
CA GLY A 143 5.72 -9.72 10.17
C GLY A 143 5.76 -8.69 9.04
N SER A 144 5.13 -7.53 9.22
CA SER A 144 5.13 -6.45 8.23
C SER A 144 6.54 -6.01 7.83
N TYR A 145 7.42 -5.81 8.80
CA TYR A 145 8.78 -5.40 8.56
C TYR A 145 9.62 -6.49 7.87
N GLY A 146 9.46 -7.75 8.28
CA GLY A 146 10.18 -8.89 7.73
C GLY A 146 9.84 -9.18 6.28
N VAL A 147 8.54 -9.11 5.91
CA VAL A 147 8.11 -9.30 4.52
C VAL A 147 8.54 -8.11 3.65
N ALA A 148 8.54 -6.89 4.17
CA ALA A 148 9.09 -5.73 3.47
C ALA A 148 10.59 -5.90 3.22
N TRP A 149 11.35 -6.30 4.23
CA TRP A 149 12.78 -6.60 4.09
C TRP A 149 13.05 -7.65 3.01
N PHE A 150 12.30 -8.75 3.03
CA PHE A 150 12.43 -9.81 2.04
C PHE A 150 12.07 -9.33 0.63
N GLY A 151 10.96 -8.60 0.47
CA GLY A 151 10.51 -8.08 -0.84
C GLY A 151 11.52 -7.11 -1.45
N ILE A 152 12.02 -6.17 -0.67
CA ILE A 152 13.08 -5.24 -1.13
C ILE A 152 14.34 -6.03 -1.52
N ARG A 153 14.70 -7.06 -0.75
CA ARG A 153 15.88 -7.87 -1.06
C ARG A 153 15.75 -8.67 -2.34
N ILE A 154 14.61 -9.28 -2.60
CA ILE A 154 14.41 -10.06 -3.83
C ILE A 154 14.28 -9.13 -5.05
N ASN A 155 13.58 -8.00 -4.92
CA ASN A 155 13.40 -7.02 -5.99
C ASN A 155 14.74 -6.42 -6.41
N THR A 156 15.58 -5.95 -5.47
CA THR A 156 16.93 -5.47 -5.78
C THR A 156 17.81 -6.55 -6.43
N THR A 157 17.56 -7.82 -6.17
CA THR A 157 18.25 -8.92 -6.84
C THR A 157 17.70 -9.12 -8.25
N ALA A 158 16.38 -9.07 -8.44
CA ALA A 158 15.71 -9.27 -9.72
C ALA A 158 16.03 -8.15 -10.74
N ASN A 159 16.14 -6.89 -10.30
CA ASN A 159 16.41 -5.73 -11.14
C ASN A 159 17.60 -5.97 -12.09
N SER A 160 18.77 -6.29 -11.56
CA SER A 160 19.98 -6.52 -12.37
C SER A 160 19.89 -7.75 -13.28
N ARG A 161 19.14 -8.78 -12.87
CA ARG A 161 18.94 -9.99 -13.68
C ARG A 161 17.97 -9.73 -14.83
N THR A 162 16.95 -8.92 -14.60
CA THR A 162 16.02 -8.46 -15.65
C THR A 162 16.75 -7.59 -16.67
N ALA A 163 17.54 -6.61 -16.20
CA ALA A 163 18.38 -5.76 -17.03
C ALA A 163 19.35 -6.58 -17.91
N PHE A 164 20.00 -7.58 -17.32
CA PHE A 164 20.94 -8.44 -18.05
C PHE A 164 20.24 -9.40 -19.03
N ALA A 165 19.04 -9.90 -18.67
CA ALA A 165 18.25 -10.77 -19.55
C ALA A 165 17.79 -10.02 -20.82
N ALA A 166 17.58 -8.71 -20.75
CA ALA A 166 17.21 -7.87 -21.87
C ALA A 166 18.31 -7.83 -22.94
N LEU A 167 19.60 -7.83 -22.55
CA LEU A 167 20.73 -7.88 -23.48
C LEU A 167 20.73 -9.12 -24.38
N LYS A 168 20.16 -10.22 -23.91
CA LYS A 168 20.01 -11.47 -24.67
C LYS A 168 18.80 -11.46 -25.61
N GLY A 169 17.89 -10.48 -25.47
CA GLY A 169 16.67 -10.38 -26.27
C GLY A 169 15.63 -11.47 -25.98
N ASN A 170 15.72 -12.15 -24.83
CA ASN A 170 14.74 -13.18 -24.45
C ASN A 170 13.57 -12.54 -23.67
N GLN A 171 12.53 -12.16 -24.39
CA GLN A 171 11.36 -11.47 -23.84
C GLN A 171 10.62 -12.27 -22.76
N ILE A 172 10.57 -13.61 -22.89
CA ILE A 172 9.94 -14.48 -21.88
C ILE A 172 10.66 -14.35 -20.52
N ASN A 173 11.99 -14.22 -20.52
CA ASN A 173 12.75 -14.02 -19.30
C ASN A 173 12.61 -12.60 -18.76
N ILE A 174 12.46 -11.60 -19.63
CA ILE A 174 12.25 -10.20 -19.21
C ILE A 174 10.95 -10.06 -18.41
N VAL A 175 9.87 -10.76 -18.81
CA VAL A 175 8.61 -10.85 -18.03
C VAL A 175 8.74 -11.81 -16.85
N GLY A 176 9.36 -12.95 -17.08
CA GLY A 176 9.37 -14.04 -16.10
C GLY A 176 10.15 -13.75 -14.83
N ILE A 177 11.24 -12.94 -14.90
CA ILE A 177 12.06 -12.64 -13.71
C ILE A 177 11.32 -11.72 -12.74
N PRO A 178 10.73 -10.57 -13.15
CA PRO A 178 9.94 -9.74 -12.25
C PRO A 178 8.70 -10.48 -11.70
N LEU A 179 7.98 -11.22 -12.54
CA LEU A 179 6.81 -11.98 -12.11
C LEU A 179 7.16 -13.07 -11.08
N ARG A 180 8.30 -13.74 -11.28
CA ARG A 180 8.84 -14.72 -10.33
C ARG A 180 9.21 -14.07 -9.00
N SER A 181 9.83 -12.90 -9.03
CA SER A 181 10.11 -12.11 -7.83
C SER A 181 8.82 -11.78 -7.07
N GLY A 182 7.83 -11.27 -7.77
CA GLY A 182 6.53 -10.94 -7.20
C GLY A 182 5.80 -12.14 -6.61
N MET A 183 5.77 -13.29 -7.31
CA MET A 183 5.17 -14.52 -6.78
C MET A 183 5.89 -15.04 -5.53
N SER A 184 7.21 -14.91 -5.47
CA SER A 184 7.99 -15.24 -4.27
C SER A 184 7.55 -14.40 -3.08
N VAL A 185 7.38 -13.09 -3.27
CA VAL A 185 6.91 -12.15 -2.26
C VAL A 185 5.48 -12.47 -1.82
N GLY A 186 4.56 -12.60 -2.77
CA GLY A 186 3.13 -12.80 -2.50
C GLY A 186 2.85 -14.10 -1.74
N LEU A 187 3.51 -15.18 -2.13
CA LEU A 187 3.35 -16.47 -1.43
C LEU A 187 3.99 -16.46 -0.05
N LEU A 188 5.22 -15.93 0.09
CA LEU A 188 5.88 -15.88 1.38
C LEU A 188 5.06 -15.06 2.39
N LEU A 189 4.59 -13.89 1.96
CA LEU A 189 3.78 -12.98 2.77
C LEU A 189 2.53 -13.67 3.31
N VAL A 190 1.72 -14.23 2.42
CA VAL A 190 0.45 -14.89 2.80
C VAL A 190 0.72 -16.10 3.71
N CYS A 191 1.80 -16.86 3.44
CA CYS A 191 2.16 -17.99 4.27
C CYS A 191 2.63 -17.58 5.67
N VAL A 192 3.41 -16.51 5.81
CA VAL A 192 3.87 -16.01 7.12
C VAL A 192 2.70 -15.49 7.93
N GLU A 193 1.82 -14.71 7.31
CA GLU A 193 0.64 -14.16 7.98
C GLU A 193 -0.30 -15.27 8.45
N LEU A 194 -0.68 -16.18 7.56
CA LEU A 194 -1.56 -17.29 7.89
C LEU A 194 -0.94 -18.22 8.95
N PHE A 195 0.36 -18.45 8.89
CA PHE A 195 1.09 -19.21 9.90
C PHE A 195 0.99 -18.56 11.29
N PHE A 196 1.16 -17.26 11.40
CA PHE A 196 1.03 -16.57 12.68
C PHE A 196 -0.40 -16.62 13.20
N MET A 197 -1.39 -16.36 12.35
CA MET A 197 -2.80 -16.42 12.77
C MET A 197 -3.21 -17.83 13.24
N ILE A 198 -2.88 -18.87 12.47
CA ILE A 198 -3.17 -20.24 12.87
C ILE A 198 -2.42 -20.61 14.16
N SER A 199 -1.18 -20.16 14.32
CA SER A 199 -0.39 -20.41 15.53
C SER A 199 -1.01 -19.75 16.76
N ILE A 200 -1.46 -18.50 16.68
CA ILE A 200 -2.21 -17.84 17.75
C ILE A 200 -3.46 -18.66 18.10
N LEU A 201 -4.20 -19.12 17.08
CA LEU A 201 -5.46 -19.84 17.25
C LEU A 201 -5.30 -21.22 17.92
N ILE A 202 -4.21 -21.94 17.60
CA ILE A 202 -4.01 -23.34 18.07
C ILE A 202 -3.24 -23.40 19.38
N PHE A 203 -2.21 -22.57 19.55
CA PHE A 203 -1.24 -22.72 20.63
C PHE A 203 -1.50 -21.85 21.85
N LEU A 204 -2.30 -20.76 21.73
CA LEU A 204 -2.62 -19.92 22.87
C LEU A 204 -3.87 -20.41 23.64
N PRO A 205 -3.96 -20.12 24.94
CA PRO A 205 -5.19 -20.32 25.70
C PRO A 205 -6.36 -19.54 25.09
N LYS A 206 -7.57 -20.13 25.08
CA LYS A 206 -8.77 -19.55 24.44
C LYS A 206 -9.04 -18.10 24.86
N ALA A 207 -8.89 -17.80 26.14
CA ALA A 207 -9.10 -16.45 26.67
C ALA A 207 -8.12 -15.39 26.10
N LEU A 208 -6.94 -15.81 25.62
CA LEU A 208 -5.94 -14.90 25.07
C LEU A 208 -5.99 -14.78 23.54
N VAL A 209 -6.71 -15.67 22.84
CA VAL A 209 -6.71 -15.68 21.36
C VAL A 209 -7.28 -14.38 20.81
N GLY A 210 -8.44 -13.92 21.29
CA GLY A 210 -9.06 -12.67 20.86
C GLY A 210 -8.18 -11.45 21.11
N PRO A 211 -7.74 -11.19 22.37
CA PRO A 211 -6.80 -10.11 22.67
C PRO A 211 -5.49 -10.17 21.87
N CYS A 212 -4.93 -11.35 21.66
CA CYS A 212 -3.72 -11.51 20.85
C CYS A 212 -3.96 -11.25 19.37
N PHE A 213 -5.13 -11.58 18.81
CA PHE A 213 -5.48 -11.19 17.44
C PHE A 213 -5.59 -9.68 17.28
N ILE A 214 -6.20 -8.99 18.24
CA ILE A 214 -6.27 -7.51 18.24
C ILE A 214 -4.85 -6.93 18.34
N GLY A 215 -4.04 -7.43 19.28
CA GLY A 215 -2.66 -7.00 19.44
C GLY A 215 -1.84 -7.21 18.18
N PHE A 216 -1.92 -8.38 17.57
CA PHE A 216 -1.24 -8.73 16.32
C PHE A 216 -1.65 -7.79 15.20
N ALA A 217 -2.97 -7.60 14.99
CA ALA A 217 -3.51 -6.73 13.96
C ALA A 217 -3.10 -5.25 14.14
N ILE A 218 -3.11 -4.73 15.36
CA ILE A 218 -2.61 -3.36 15.67
C ILE A 218 -1.12 -3.26 15.34
N GLY A 219 -0.34 -4.30 15.67
CA GLY A 219 1.09 -4.33 15.38
C GLY A 219 1.40 -4.32 13.89
N GLU A 220 0.76 -5.18 13.10
CA GLU A 220 0.95 -5.23 11.65
C GLU A 220 0.49 -3.95 10.97
N SER A 221 -0.63 -3.36 11.44
CA SER A 221 -1.15 -2.10 10.91
C SER A 221 -0.24 -0.92 11.21
N LEU A 222 0.35 -0.86 12.40
CA LEU A 222 1.39 0.13 12.73
C LEU A 222 2.61 -0.03 11.83
N GLY A 223 3.11 -1.27 11.67
CA GLY A 223 4.26 -1.58 10.82
C GLY A 223 4.04 -1.15 9.37
N ALA A 224 2.92 -1.53 8.79
CA ALA A 224 2.54 -1.17 7.43
C ALA A 224 2.36 0.34 7.25
N SER A 225 1.64 1.00 8.18
CA SER A 225 1.41 2.46 8.14
C SER A 225 2.72 3.25 8.12
N VAL A 226 3.64 2.92 9.03
CA VAL A 226 4.93 3.63 9.13
C VAL A 226 5.77 3.42 7.88
N LEU A 227 5.91 2.17 7.44
CA LEU A 227 6.71 1.84 6.26
C LEU A 227 6.11 2.45 5.00
N ARG A 228 4.77 2.42 4.85
CA ARG A 228 4.08 2.91 3.64
C ARG A 228 4.11 4.43 3.53
N ILE A 229 3.80 5.15 4.62
CA ILE A 229 3.79 6.62 4.62
C ILE A 229 5.21 7.16 4.47
N CYS A 230 6.17 6.65 5.26
CA CYS A 230 7.57 7.05 5.14
C CYS A 230 8.16 6.67 3.77
N GLY A 231 7.87 5.46 3.27
CA GLY A 231 8.33 4.99 1.98
C GLY A 231 7.82 5.87 0.85
N GLY A 232 6.51 6.13 0.81
CA GLY A 232 5.89 6.97 -0.22
C GLY A 232 6.38 8.42 -0.20
N ILE A 233 6.59 9.03 0.97
CA ILE A 233 7.16 10.37 1.07
C ILE A 233 8.63 10.37 0.63
N PHE A 234 9.41 9.37 1.05
CA PHE A 234 10.83 9.26 0.70
C PHE A 234 11.04 9.11 -0.80
N THR A 235 10.36 8.13 -1.43
CA THR A 235 10.52 7.84 -2.86
C THR A 235 10.17 9.07 -3.69
N LYS A 236 9.09 9.76 -3.38
CA LYS A 236 8.66 10.91 -4.20
C LYS A 236 9.44 12.20 -3.94
N ILE A 237 10.09 12.34 -2.80
CA ILE A 237 11.10 13.40 -2.61
C ILE A 237 12.32 13.13 -3.51
N ALA A 238 12.76 11.89 -3.60
CA ALA A 238 13.91 11.49 -4.37
C ALA A 238 13.66 11.59 -5.88
N ASP A 239 12.54 11.04 -6.34
CA ASP A 239 12.09 11.02 -7.72
C ASP A 239 11.90 12.46 -8.26
N ILE A 240 11.08 13.30 -7.62
CA ILE A 240 10.91 14.71 -8.00
C ILE A 240 12.25 15.45 -7.96
N GLY A 241 13.08 15.19 -6.95
CA GLY A 241 14.42 15.78 -6.83
C GLY A 241 15.34 15.41 -8.00
N SER A 242 15.26 14.18 -8.48
CA SER A 242 16.00 13.65 -9.62
C SER A 242 15.43 14.14 -10.95
N ASP A 243 14.12 14.05 -11.13
CA ASP A 243 13.42 14.31 -12.39
C ASP A 243 13.48 15.79 -12.81
N LEU A 244 13.36 16.70 -11.88
CA LEU A 244 13.47 18.12 -12.20
C LEU A 244 14.83 18.52 -12.78
N MET A 245 15.89 17.72 -12.56
CA MET A 245 17.19 17.93 -13.19
C MET A 245 17.18 17.59 -14.68
N LYS A 246 16.30 16.71 -15.14
CA LYS A 246 16.06 16.44 -16.57
C LYS A 246 15.62 17.70 -17.31
N ILE A 247 14.77 18.51 -16.65
CA ILE A 247 14.27 19.79 -17.21
C ILE A 247 15.32 20.91 -17.07
N VAL A 248 15.86 21.09 -15.87
CA VAL A 248 16.76 22.22 -15.54
C VAL A 248 18.10 22.13 -16.28
N PHE A 249 18.70 20.93 -16.33
CA PHE A 249 20.02 20.73 -16.96
C PHE A 249 19.96 19.94 -18.28
N LYS A 250 18.75 19.57 -18.73
CA LYS A 250 18.54 18.76 -19.95
C LYS A 250 19.33 17.45 -19.93
N LEU A 251 19.41 16.81 -18.76
CA LEU A 251 20.09 15.53 -18.59
C LEU A 251 19.23 14.38 -19.11
N PRO A 252 19.85 13.30 -19.58
CA PRO A 252 19.17 12.03 -19.80
C PRO A 252 18.53 11.52 -18.50
N GLU A 253 17.57 10.62 -18.65
CA GLU A 253 17.02 9.86 -17.52
C GLU A 253 18.15 9.04 -16.86
N ASP A 254 18.12 8.95 -15.52
CA ASP A 254 19.12 8.22 -14.73
C ASP A 254 20.59 8.56 -15.02
N ASP A 255 20.90 9.82 -15.38
CA ASP A 255 22.29 10.22 -15.63
C ASP A 255 23.12 10.05 -14.34
N PRO A 256 24.20 9.26 -14.38
CA PRO A 256 25.05 9.02 -13.20
C PRO A 256 25.68 10.28 -12.58
N LYS A 257 25.64 11.41 -13.25
CA LYS A 257 26.11 12.71 -12.71
C LYS A 257 25.12 13.32 -11.70
N ASN A 258 23.86 12.89 -11.77
CA ASN A 258 22.81 13.35 -10.89
C ASN A 258 22.88 12.61 -9.55
N PRO A 259 23.23 13.26 -8.43
CA PRO A 259 23.29 12.60 -7.12
C PRO A 259 21.92 12.15 -6.59
N GLY A 260 20.81 12.60 -7.21
CA GLY A 260 19.44 12.18 -6.89
C GLY A 260 19.13 10.75 -7.31
N VAL A 261 19.71 10.24 -8.40
CA VAL A 261 19.35 8.95 -9.02
C VAL A 261 19.52 7.77 -8.06
N ILE A 262 20.58 7.73 -7.25
CA ILE A 262 20.74 6.65 -6.24
C ILE A 262 19.68 6.75 -5.13
N ALA A 263 19.24 7.95 -4.77
CA ALA A 263 18.17 8.14 -3.81
C ALA A 263 16.83 7.71 -4.41
N ASP A 264 16.61 7.96 -5.70
CA ASP A 264 15.46 7.58 -6.48
C ASP A 264 15.34 6.06 -6.58
N CYS A 265 16.34 5.37 -7.09
CA CYS A 265 16.41 3.90 -7.10
C CYS A 265 16.25 3.28 -5.69
N THR A 266 16.73 3.97 -4.64
CA THR A 266 16.54 3.53 -3.25
C THR A 266 15.07 3.69 -2.84
N GLY A 267 14.44 4.76 -3.25
CA GLY A 267 13.04 5.06 -3.02
C GLY A 267 12.12 4.03 -3.65
N ASP A 268 12.30 3.77 -4.93
CA ASP A 268 11.50 2.79 -5.66
C ASP A 268 11.63 1.38 -5.06
N ASN A 269 12.84 0.94 -4.75
CA ASN A 269 13.03 -0.35 -4.11
C ASN A 269 12.50 -0.39 -2.67
N ALA A 270 12.72 0.65 -1.86
CA ALA A 270 12.37 0.65 -0.44
C ALA A 270 11.00 1.26 -0.14
N GLY A 271 10.49 2.16 -0.99
CA GLY A 271 9.18 2.80 -0.88
C GLY A 271 8.08 2.01 -1.58
N ASP A 272 8.26 1.75 -2.87
CA ASP A 272 7.23 1.13 -3.70
C ASP A 272 7.07 -0.37 -3.44
N SER A 273 8.16 -1.07 -3.08
CA SER A 273 8.07 -2.48 -2.66
C SER A 273 7.35 -2.68 -1.32
N VAL A 274 7.17 -1.64 -0.51
CA VAL A 274 6.41 -1.74 0.76
C VAL A 274 4.91 -1.93 0.49
N GLY A 275 4.37 -1.40 -0.61
CA GLY A 275 2.98 -1.62 -1.00
C GLY A 275 2.61 -3.10 -1.11
N PRO A 276 3.21 -3.82 -2.06
CA PRO A 276 2.93 -5.24 -2.20
C PRO A 276 3.38 -6.08 -1.00
N THR A 277 4.26 -5.61 -0.14
CA THR A 277 4.78 -6.35 1.02
C THR A 277 4.04 -6.04 2.32
N ALA A 278 4.44 -4.99 3.05
CA ALA A 278 3.90 -4.70 4.38
C ALA A 278 2.41 -4.32 4.35
N ASP A 279 1.96 -3.54 3.36
CA ASP A 279 0.54 -3.19 3.20
C ASP A 279 -0.29 -4.41 2.75
N GLY A 280 0.27 -5.26 1.89
CA GLY A 280 -0.30 -6.57 1.56
C GLY A 280 -0.45 -7.44 2.80
N PHE A 281 0.60 -7.59 3.62
CA PHE A 281 0.60 -8.38 4.86
C PHE A 281 -0.50 -7.90 5.82
N GLU A 282 -0.54 -6.60 6.11
CA GLU A 282 -1.59 -5.98 6.91
C GLU A 282 -2.99 -6.23 6.34
N THR A 283 -3.17 -6.08 5.02
CA THR A 283 -4.50 -6.24 4.40
C THR A 283 -5.05 -7.65 4.62
N TYR A 284 -4.19 -8.65 4.56
CA TYR A 284 -4.56 -10.04 4.82
C TYR A 284 -4.90 -10.29 6.28
N GLY A 285 -4.07 -9.86 7.21
CA GLY A 285 -4.25 -10.07 8.63
C GLY A 285 -5.48 -9.33 9.17
N VAL A 286 -5.55 -8.02 8.93
CA VAL A 286 -6.63 -7.16 9.42
C VAL A 286 -8.00 -7.59 8.91
N THR A 287 -8.13 -7.93 7.61
CA THR A 287 -9.41 -8.40 7.07
C THR A 287 -9.84 -9.73 7.69
N GLY A 288 -8.89 -10.61 7.99
CA GLY A 288 -9.16 -11.87 8.68
C GLY A 288 -9.59 -11.67 10.11
N VAL A 289 -8.86 -10.85 10.85
CA VAL A 289 -9.20 -10.52 12.24
C VAL A 289 -10.57 -9.84 12.32
N ALA A 290 -10.87 -8.90 11.41
CA ALA A 290 -12.17 -8.22 11.34
C ALA A 290 -13.33 -9.21 11.16
N LEU A 291 -13.19 -10.18 10.25
CA LEU A 291 -14.22 -11.16 9.97
C LEU A 291 -14.39 -12.15 11.13
N ILE A 292 -13.30 -12.59 11.76
CA ILE A 292 -13.31 -13.47 12.91
C ILE A 292 -13.94 -12.77 14.12
N ALA A 293 -13.56 -11.52 14.39
CA ALA A 293 -14.12 -10.71 15.47
C ALA A 293 -15.63 -10.50 15.26
N PHE A 294 -16.04 -10.18 14.04
CA PHE A 294 -17.46 -10.06 13.70
C PHE A 294 -18.22 -11.36 13.98
N LEU A 295 -17.72 -12.51 13.53
CA LEU A 295 -18.35 -13.81 13.75
C LEU A 295 -18.44 -14.15 15.24
N ALA A 296 -17.36 -13.93 15.99
CA ALA A 296 -17.33 -14.22 17.42
C ALA A 296 -18.33 -13.38 18.22
N LEU A 297 -18.52 -12.12 17.82
CA LEU A 297 -19.49 -11.21 18.45
C LEU A 297 -20.92 -11.49 18.02
N ALA A 298 -21.17 -11.69 16.72
CA ALA A 298 -22.51 -11.90 16.16
C ALA A 298 -23.08 -13.29 16.49
N LEU A 299 -22.23 -14.32 16.56
CA LEU A 299 -22.61 -15.71 16.81
C LEU A 299 -22.23 -16.20 18.22
N ALA A 300 -22.09 -15.30 19.18
CA ALA A 300 -21.75 -15.63 20.57
C ALA A 300 -22.72 -16.66 21.18
N THR A 301 -24.00 -16.66 20.79
CA THR A 301 -25.03 -17.60 21.22
C THR A 301 -24.92 -18.99 20.59
N ASN A 302 -24.17 -19.13 19.46
CA ASN A 302 -23.99 -20.37 18.70
C ASN A 302 -22.52 -20.72 18.50
N PRO A 303 -21.78 -21.06 19.55
CA PRO A 303 -20.32 -21.25 19.49
C PRO A 303 -19.88 -22.37 18.52
N ALA A 304 -20.68 -23.41 18.33
CA ALA A 304 -20.36 -24.50 17.40
C ALA A 304 -20.39 -24.03 15.93
N ILE A 305 -21.38 -23.24 15.54
CA ILE A 305 -21.49 -22.65 14.20
C ILE A 305 -20.35 -21.65 13.98
N CYS A 306 -20.10 -20.79 14.97
CA CYS A 306 -18.99 -19.83 14.91
C CYS A 306 -17.64 -20.55 14.69
N ALA A 307 -17.36 -21.60 15.43
CA ALA A 307 -16.15 -22.40 15.28
C ALA A 307 -16.03 -23.02 13.89
N THR A 308 -17.13 -23.56 13.37
CA THR A 308 -17.17 -24.13 11.99
C THR A 308 -16.83 -23.10 10.94
N LEU A 309 -17.41 -21.89 11.01
CA LEU A 309 -17.15 -20.83 10.05
C LEU A 309 -15.73 -20.26 10.17
N ILE A 310 -15.18 -20.14 11.38
CA ILE A 310 -13.77 -19.75 11.56
C ILE A 310 -12.84 -20.75 10.88
N ILE A 311 -13.03 -22.06 11.10
CA ILE A 311 -12.20 -23.08 10.46
C ILE A 311 -12.37 -23.05 8.93
N TRP A 312 -13.60 -22.85 8.44
CA TRP A 312 -13.85 -22.71 7.01
C TRP A 312 -13.08 -21.53 6.42
N ILE A 313 -13.09 -20.32 7.06
CA ILE A 313 -12.31 -19.15 6.61
C ILE A 313 -10.82 -19.47 6.53
N PHE A 314 -10.25 -20.08 7.55
CA PHE A 314 -8.82 -20.46 7.54
C PHE A 314 -8.48 -21.49 6.47
N THR A 315 -9.40 -22.46 6.24
CA THR A 315 -9.22 -23.45 5.18
C THR A 315 -9.24 -22.81 3.80
N MET A 316 -10.15 -21.83 3.57
CA MET A 316 -10.19 -21.06 2.33
C MET A 316 -8.89 -20.27 2.09
N ARG A 317 -8.31 -19.70 3.14
CA ARG A 317 -7.00 -19.04 3.05
C ARG A 317 -5.86 -20.01 2.72
N ALA A 318 -5.85 -21.17 3.31
CA ALA A 318 -4.87 -22.20 2.98
C ALA A 318 -4.99 -22.65 1.51
N LEU A 319 -6.23 -22.81 1.00
CA LEU A 319 -6.48 -23.14 -0.39
C LEU A 319 -6.06 -22.04 -1.37
N MET A 320 -6.09 -20.78 -0.98
CA MET A 320 -5.59 -19.68 -1.80
C MET A 320 -4.11 -19.84 -2.18
N ILE A 321 -3.29 -20.41 -1.31
CA ILE A 321 -1.90 -20.75 -1.63
C ILE A 321 -1.85 -21.76 -2.79
N VAL A 322 -2.69 -22.78 -2.72
CA VAL A 322 -2.79 -23.83 -3.76
C VAL A 322 -3.28 -23.26 -5.09
N THR A 323 -4.37 -22.46 -5.07
CA THR A 323 -4.95 -21.87 -6.28
C THR A 323 -3.99 -20.90 -6.96
N SER A 324 -3.23 -20.13 -6.19
CA SER A 324 -2.23 -19.19 -6.72
C SER A 324 -1.04 -19.93 -7.35
N LEU A 325 -0.55 -21.00 -6.72
CA LEU A 325 0.50 -21.82 -7.31
C LEU A 325 0.05 -22.48 -8.62
N LEU A 326 -1.15 -23.08 -8.61
CA LEU A 326 -1.70 -23.73 -9.81
C LEU A 326 -1.85 -22.71 -10.95
N SER A 327 -2.41 -21.53 -10.67
CA SER A 327 -2.61 -20.49 -11.65
C SER A 327 -1.29 -19.93 -12.22
N TYR A 328 -0.29 -19.78 -11.35
CA TYR A 328 1.05 -19.35 -11.78
C TYR A 328 1.66 -20.34 -12.78
N PHE A 329 1.64 -21.65 -12.49
CA PHE A 329 2.20 -22.66 -13.41
C PHE A 329 1.40 -22.78 -14.70
N LEU A 330 0.06 -22.70 -14.64
CA LEU A 330 -0.79 -22.68 -15.83
C LEU A 330 -0.47 -21.47 -16.71
N ASN A 331 -0.35 -20.29 -16.13
CA ASN A 331 -0.01 -19.06 -16.87
C ASN A 331 1.41 -19.13 -17.46
N GLU A 332 2.39 -19.64 -16.72
CA GLU A 332 3.76 -19.81 -17.22
C GLU A 332 3.78 -20.78 -18.43
N GLY A 333 3.03 -21.90 -18.35
CA GLY A 333 2.89 -22.85 -19.45
C GLY A 333 2.23 -22.24 -20.69
N LEU A 334 1.13 -21.51 -20.51
CA LEU A 334 0.42 -20.82 -21.60
C LEU A 334 1.28 -19.73 -22.25
N THR A 335 1.97 -18.92 -21.45
CA THR A 335 2.86 -17.86 -21.94
C THR A 335 3.99 -18.46 -22.78
N LYS A 336 4.64 -19.51 -22.29
CA LYS A 336 5.69 -20.20 -23.05
C LYS A 336 5.16 -20.83 -24.34
N ALA A 337 3.98 -21.46 -24.32
CA ALA A 337 3.38 -22.06 -25.51
C ALA A 337 3.03 -21.03 -26.56
N LYS A 338 2.48 -19.86 -26.15
CA LYS A 338 2.06 -18.80 -27.06
C LYS A 338 3.23 -18.05 -27.67
N TYR A 339 4.22 -17.69 -26.88
CA TYR A 339 5.30 -16.78 -27.29
C TYR A 339 6.62 -17.47 -27.63
N SER A 340 6.67 -18.80 -27.58
CA SER A 340 7.85 -19.56 -28.04
C SER A 340 8.07 -19.30 -29.54
N GLY A 341 9.13 -18.55 -29.86
CA GLY A 341 9.49 -18.21 -31.24
C GLY A 341 8.91 -16.92 -31.81
N GLN A 342 8.10 -16.18 -31.04
CA GLN A 342 7.66 -14.85 -31.44
C GLN A 342 8.72 -13.80 -31.11
N LYS A 343 8.83 -12.78 -32.00
CA LYS A 343 9.81 -11.70 -31.84
C LYS A 343 9.28 -10.51 -31.05
N ASP A 344 7.97 -10.40 -30.88
CA ASP A 344 7.34 -9.31 -30.12
C ASP A 344 6.32 -9.87 -29.14
N LEU A 345 6.49 -9.52 -27.87
CA LEU A 345 5.65 -9.94 -26.76
C LEU A 345 4.94 -8.71 -26.20
N ASP A 346 3.66 -8.85 -25.98
CA ASP A 346 2.91 -7.88 -25.20
C ASP A 346 3.13 -8.14 -23.70
N PHE A 347 3.89 -7.27 -23.02
CA PHE A 347 4.26 -7.45 -21.62
C PHE A 347 3.06 -7.41 -20.65
N GLU A 348 1.95 -6.76 -21.03
CA GLU A 348 0.74 -6.72 -20.20
C GLU A 348 -0.07 -8.02 -20.23
N GLU A 349 -0.02 -8.77 -21.34
CA GLU A 349 -0.88 -9.91 -21.59
C GLU A 349 -0.66 -11.08 -20.59
N PRO A 350 0.59 -11.53 -20.32
CA PRO A 350 0.82 -12.59 -19.34
C PRO A 350 0.34 -12.25 -17.94
N LEU A 351 0.42 -11.00 -17.55
CA LEU A 351 -0.03 -10.52 -16.23
C LEU A 351 -1.57 -10.51 -16.17
N THR A 352 -2.21 -10.03 -17.23
CA THR A 352 -3.69 -10.06 -17.37
C THR A 352 -4.22 -11.49 -17.32
N HIS A 353 -3.61 -12.41 -18.08
CA HIS A 353 -4.01 -13.82 -18.07
C HIS A 353 -3.86 -14.45 -16.70
N LEU A 354 -2.78 -14.15 -16.00
CA LEU A 354 -2.57 -14.66 -14.63
C LEU A 354 -3.70 -14.25 -13.69
N VAL A 355 -4.12 -13.00 -13.73
CA VAL A 355 -5.22 -12.48 -12.88
C VAL A 355 -6.54 -13.20 -13.19
N TRP A 356 -6.92 -13.33 -14.47
CA TRP A 356 -8.16 -14.00 -14.86
C TRP A 356 -8.16 -15.51 -14.59
N ILE A 357 -7.06 -16.19 -14.85
CA ILE A 357 -6.90 -17.63 -14.53
C ILE A 357 -7.04 -17.83 -13.02
N THR A 358 -6.39 -16.99 -12.22
CA THR A 358 -6.45 -17.10 -10.77
C THR A 358 -7.85 -16.86 -10.24
N SER A 359 -8.56 -15.86 -10.78
CA SER A 359 -9.96 -15.59 -10.42
C SER A 359 -10.84 -16.81 -10.69
N ALA A 360 -10.77 -17.38 -11.89
CA ALA A 360 -11.57 -18.55 -12.27
C ALA A 360 -11.25 -19.76 -11.40
N VAL A 361 -9.97 -20.08 -11.21
CA VAL A 361 -9.52 -21.20 -10.37
C VAL A 361 -9.95 -21.00 -8.91
N SER A 362 -9.79 -19.79 -8.36
CA SER A 362 -10.19 -19.49 -6.98
C SER A 362 -11.70 -19.64 -6.77
N ILE A 363 -12.53 -19.20 -7.72
CA ILE A 363 -13.99 -19.37 -7.65
C ILE A 363 -14.35 -20.87 -7.61
N VAL A 364 -13.80 -21.66 -8.53
CA VAL A 364 -14.06 -23.11 -8.55
C VAL A 364 -13.68 -23.77 -7.24
N PHE A 365 -12.48 -23.48 -6.71
CA PHE A 365 -12.03 -24.06 -5.44
C PHE A 365 -12.85 -23.56 -4.24
N THR A 366 -13.33 -22.31 -4.28
CA THR A 366 -14.23 -21.76 -3.26
C THR A 366 -15.53 -22.55 -3.17
N PHE A 367 -16.17 -22.82 -4.29
CA PHE A 367 -17.40 -23.63 -4.32
C PHE A 367 -17.15 -25.07 -3.89
N LEU A 368 -16.09 -25.70 -4.40
CA LEU A 368 -15.75 -27.08 -4.02
C LEU A 368 -15.46 -27.20 -2.52
N ALA A 369 -14.62 -26.33 -1.99
CA ALA A 369 -14.25 -26.38 -0.56
C ALA A 369 -15.46 -26.11 0.34
N SER A 370 -16.27 -25.10 0.02
CA SER A 370 -17.48 -24.80 0.80
C SER A 370 -18.49 -25.93 0.74
N TYR A 371 -18.65 -26.60 -0.41
CA TYR A 371 -19.51 -27.78 -0.53
C TYR A 371 -19.06 -28.89 0.41
N PHE A 372 -17.78 -29.27 0.40
CA PHE A 372 -17.27 -30.34 1.25
C PHE A 372 -17.26 -29.98 2.74
N LEU A 373 -17.06 -28.70 3.08
CA LEU A 373 -16.98 -28.26 4.48
C LEU A 373 -18.35 -27.98 5.10
N LEU A 374 -19.30 -27.41 4.34
CA LEU A 374 -20.52 -26.85 4.92
C LEU A 374 -21.81 -27.60 4.56
N SER A 375 -21.88 -28.29 3.39
CA SER A 375 -23.14 -28.85 2.90
C SER A 375 -23.76 -29.94 3.78
N LYS A 376 -22.92 -30.70 4.48
CA LYS A 376 -23.36 -31.82 5.35
C LYS A 376 -23.20 -31.50 6.84
N GLN A 377 -22.90 -30.24 7.17
CA GLN A 377 -22.62 -29.87 8.56
C GLN A 377 -23.92 -29.78 9.39
N THR A 378 -23.97 -30.50 10.50
CA THR A 378 -25.11 -30.51 11.43
C THR A 378 -25.34 -29.09 12.00
N GLY A 379 -26.59 -28.62 11.97
CA GLY A 379 -26.98 -27.31 12.49
C GLY A 379 -26.80 -26.14 11.52
N LEU A 380 -26.29 -26.38 10.32
CA LEU A 380 -26.26 -25.39 9.23
C LEU A 380 -27.35 -25.69 8.19
N ASN A 381 -27.86 -24.62 7.54
CA ASN A 381 -28.75 -24.75 6.42
C ASN A 381 -27.98 -25.40 5.23
N SER A 382 -28.63 -26.36 4.55
CA SER A 382 -28.04 -27.07 3.40
C SER A 382 -27.59 -26.17 2.26
N ASP A 383 -28.16 -24.97 2.14
CA ASP A 383 -27.86 -24.04 1.05
C ASP A 383 -26.82 -22.98 1.41
N LEU A 384 -26.37 -22.94 2.67
CA LEU A 384 -25.41 -21.93 3.14
C LEU A 384 -24.10 -21.95 2.35
N TRP A 385 -23.60 -23.14 1.99
CA TRP A 385 -22.31 -23.29 1.29
C TRP A 385 -22.27 -22.57 -0.06
N TRP A 386 -23.34 -22.63 -0.87
CA TRP A 386 -23.35 -21.97 -2.17
C TRP A 386 -23.56 -20.47 -2.06
N VAL A 387 -24.37 -20.02 -1.10
CA VAL A 387 -24.59 -18.58 -0.86
C VAL A 387 -23.31 -17.91 -0.41
N LEU A 388 -22.60 -18.47 0.56
CA LEU A 388 -21.30 -17.96 1.00
C LEU A 388 -20.27 -17.96 -0.12
N SER A 389 -20.22 -19.02 -0.93
CA SER A 389 -19.33 -19.11 -2.09
C SER A 389 -19.65 -18.08 -3.16
N ALA A 390 -20.92 -17.84 -3.44
CA ALA A 390 -21.35 -16.83 -4.40
C ALA A 390 -20.95 -15.42 -3.95
N ILE A 391 -21.12 -15.11 -2.67
CA ILE A 391 -20.73 -13.83 -2.09
C ILE A 391 -19.22 -13.62 -2.16
N ILE A 392 -18.42 -14.61 -1.76
CA ILE A 392 -16.95 -14.54 -1.90
C ILE A 392 -16.56 -14.36 -3.37
N SER A 393 -17.27 -15.04 -4.28
CA SER A 393 -17.01 -14.94 -5.72
C SER A 393 -17.28 -13.52 -6.26
N CYS A 394 -18.25 -12.78 -5.70
CA CYS A 394 -18.42 -11.36 -6.04
C CYS A 394 -17.13 -10.56 -5.76
N GLY A 395 -16.48 -10.80 -4.62
CA GLY A 395 -15.20 -10.18 -4.29
C GLY A 395 -14.06 -10.63 -5.21
N THR A 396 -13.98 -11.93 -5.52
CA THR A 396 -12.96 -12.48 -6.41
C THR A 396 -13.10 -11.95 -7.84
N VAL A 397 -14.32 -11.82 -8.34
CA VAL A 397 -14.63 -11.17 -9.64
C VAL A 397 -14.23 -9.69 -9.60
N ALA A 398 -14.53 -8.99 -8.51
CA ALA A 398 -14.10 -7.60 -8.34
C ALA A 398 -12.58 -7.46 -8.45
N GLY A 399 -11.83 -8.36 -7.82
CA GLY A 399 -10.37 -8.39 -7.89
C GLY A 399 -9.80 -8.59 -9.30
N ALA A 400 -10.57 -9.18 -10.23
CA ALA A 400 -10.19 -9.31 -11.64
C ALA A 400 -10.73 -8.15 -12.51
N VAL A 401 -11.92 -7.65 -12.24
CA VAL A 401 -12.60 -6.62 -13.05
C VAL A 401 -12.06 -5.21 -12.77
N ILE A 402 -11.75 -4.88 -11.50
CA ILE A 402 -11.19 -3.57 -11.13
C ILE A 402 -9.87 -3.27 -11.85
N PRO A 403 -8.90 -4.20 -11.98
CA PRO A 403 -7.74 -4.01 -12.84
C PRO A 403 -8.06 -3.64 -14.28
N GLU A 404 -9.08 -4.26 -14.89
CA GLU A 404 -9.50 -3.94 -16.27
C GLU A 404 -10.05 -2.50 -16.37
N PHE A 405 -10.89 -2.07 -15.40
CA PHE A 405 -11.32 -0.69 -15.34
C PHE A 405 -10.16 0.28 -15.13
N THR A 406 -9.17 -0.07 -14.29
CA THR A 406 -7.97 0.74 -14.10
C THR A 406 -7.20 0.90 -15.42
N LYS A 407 -7.00 -0.17 -16.16
CA LYS A 407 -6.30 -0.14 -17.46
C LYS A 407 -6.98 0.76 -18.49
N ILE A 408 -8.31 0.87 -18.46
CA ILE A 408 -9.06 1.80 -19.34
C ILE A 408 -8.57 3.26 -19.13
N PHE A 409 -8.15 3.62 -17.92
CA PHE A 409 -7.73 4.99 -17.58
C PHE A 409 -6.22 5.17 -17.50
N THR A 410 -5.44 4.12 -17.32
CA THR A 410 -4.01 4.23 -16.97
C THR A 410 -3.06 3.49 -17.92
N SER A 411 -3.51 2.52 -18.73
CA SER A 411 -2.62 1.79 -19.65
C SER A 411 -2.09 2.70 -20.77
N THR A 412 -0.85 2.48 -21.22
CA THR A 412 -0.27 3.15 -22.40
C THR A 412 -1.11 2.95 -23.67
N LYS A 413 -1.91 1.88 -23.74
CA LYS A 413 -2.84 1.60 -24.84
C LYS A 413 -4.17 2.33 -24.72
N SER A 414 -4.45 2.96 -23.57
CA SER A 414 -5.69 3.65 -23.27
C SER A 414 -5.90 4.89 -24.10
N GLN A 415 -7.15 5.13 -24.52
CA GLN A 415 -7.53 6.38 -25.19
C GLN A 415 -7.41 7.57 -24.24
N HIS A 416 -7.70 7.40 -22.95
CA HIS A 416 -7.57 8.46 -21.95
C HIS A 416 -6.11 8.92 -21.77
N VAL A 417 -5.17 7.98 -21.71
CA VAL A 417 -3.75 8.31 -21.62
C VAL A 417 -3.24 8.98 -22.91
N ARG A 418 -3.71 8.54 -24.07
CA ARG A 418 -3.42 9.21 -25.36
C ARG A 418 -4.02 10.60 -25.42
N GLU A 419 -5.19 10.82 -24.84
CA GLU A 419 -5.80 12.15 -24.72
C GLU A 419 -4.94 13.06 -23.84
N VAL A 420 -4.44 12.59 -22.68
CA VAL A 420 -3.49 13.33 -21.85
C VAL A 420 -2.24 13.71 -22.64
N THR A 421 -1.69 12.78 -23.42
CA THR A 421 -0.53 13.03 -24.29
C THR A 421 -0.84 14.08 -25.38
N ASN A 422 -1.99 14.00 -26.03
CA ASN A 422 -2.41 14.96 -27.04
C ASN A 422 -2.68 16.34 -26.45
N CYS A 423 -3.29 16.44 -25.28
CA CYS A 423 -3.47 17.67 -24.53
C CYS A 423 -2.11 18.31 -24.23
N SER A 424 -1.12 17.51 -23.84
CA SER A 424 0.25 17.95 -23.58
C SER A 424 0.91 18.58 -24.81
N LYS A 425 0.67 18.00 -25.98
CA LYS A 425 1.23 18.48 -27.26
C LYS A 425 0.73 19.88 -27.62
N HIS A 426 -0.53 20.22 -27.34
CA HIS A 426 -1.15 21.46 -27.75
C HIS A 426 -1.23 22.52 -26.64
N GLY A 427 -1.35 22.08 -25.38
CA GLY A 427 -1.52 22.98 -24.22
C GLY A 427 -0.43 22.86 -23.17
N GLY A 428 0.68 22.14 -23.47
CA GLY A 428 1.78 21.97 -22.55
C GLY A 428 1.37 21.35 -21.21
N ALA A 429 2.09 21.67 -20.15
CA ALA A 429 1.84 21.16 -18.80
C ALA A 429 0.44 21.50 -18.27
N SER A 430 -0.13 22.65 -18.64
CA SER A 430 -1.45 23.07 -18.12
C SER A 430 -2.57 22.11 -18.53
N LEU A 431 -2.67 21.78 -19.83
CA LEU A 431 -3.68 20.84 -20.29
C LEU A 431 -3.33 19.40 -19.93
N ASN A 432 -2.06 19.06 -19.80
CA ASN A 432 -1.64 17.76 -19.26
C ASN A 432 -2.25 17.54 -17.86
N ILE A 433 -2.03 18.48 -16.93
CA ILE A 433 -2.54 18.39 -15.56
C ILE A 433 -4.07 18.28 -15.55
N LEU A 434 -4.77 19.16 -16.30
CA LEU A 434 -6.24 19.14 -16.33
C LEU A 434 -6.81 17.84 -16.87
N SER A 435 -6.24 17.28 -17.94
CA SER A 435 -6.75 16.04 -18.55
C SER A 435 -6.51 14.82 -17.66
N GLY A 436 -5.41 14.76 -16.91
CA GLY A 436 -5.19 13.69 -15.93
C GLY A 436 -6.14 13.78 -14.72
N LEU A 437 -6.45 14.98 -14.24
CA LEU A 437 -7.49 15.18 -13.21
C LEU A 437 -8.86 14.67 -13.70
N VAL A 438 -9.20 14.92 -14.96
CA VAL A 438 -10.45 14.41 -15.57
C VAL A 438 -10.43 12.87 -15.61
N ALA A 439 -9.36 12.26 -16.11
CA ALA A 439 -9.21 10.81 -16.14
C ALA A 439 -9.36 10.18 -14.74
N GLY A 440 -8.72 10.76 -13.72
CA GLY A 440 -8.80 10.31 -12.34
C GLY A 440 -10.23 10.38 -11.78
N ASN A 441 -10.96 11.48 -12.00
CA ASN A 441 -12.34 11.63 -11.52
C ASN A 441 -13.29 10.62 -12.16
N PHE A 442 -13.22 10.44 -13.49
CA PHE A 442 -14.06 9.46 -14.18
C PHE A 442 -13.72 8.03 -13.76
N SER A 443 -12.45 7.72 -13.53
CA SER A 443 -12.05 6.41 -13.04
C SER A 443 -12.63 6.12 -11.65
N ALA A 444 -12.59 7.09 -10.73
CA ALA A 444 -13.17 6.96 -9.40
C ALA A 444 -14.68 6.71 -9.44
N PHE A 445 -15.41 7.37 -10.34
CA PHE A 445 -16.83 7.13 -10.56
C PHE A 445 -17.10 5.70 -11.03
N TRP A 446 -16.44 5.24 -12.09
CA TRP A 446 -16.69 3.91 -12.66
C TRP A 446 -16.30 2.78 -11.73
N MET A 447 -15.16 2.92 -11.02
CA MET A 447 -14.75 1.92 -10.04
C MET A 447 -15.66 1.91 -8.82
N GLY A 448 -16.06 3.09 -8.34
CA GLY A 448 -17.04 3.20 -7.27
C GLY A 448 -18.36 2.51 -7.63
N LEU A 449 -18.83 2.68 -8.87
CA LEU A 449 -20.03 2.02 -9.37
C LEU A 449 -19.86 0.49 -9.47
N CYS A 450 -18.68 0.01 -9.91
CA CYS A 450 -18.35 -1.41 -9.94
C CYS A 450 -18.38 -2.04 -8.53
N ILE A 451 -17.72 -1.41 -7.56
CA ILE A 451 -17.70 -1.88 -6.17
C ILE A 451 -19.12 -1.88 -5.60
N LEU A 452 -19.88 -0.80 -5.80
CA LEU A 452 -21.29 -0.69 -5.38
C LEU A 452 -22.15 -1.81 -5.97
N PHE A 453 -22.02 -2.10 -7.26
CA PHE A 453 -22.78 -3.16 -7.91
C PHE A 453 -22.48 -4.54 -7.33
N LEU A 454 -21.21 -4.86 -7.12
CA LEU A 454 -20.80 -6.15 -6.55
C LEU A 454 -21.21 -6.29 -5.08
N MET A 455 -21.10 -5.22 -4.28
CA MET A 455 -21.61 -5.21 -2.91
C MET A 455 -23.15 -5.32 -2.88
N PHE A 456 -23.85 -4.71 -3.82
CA PHE A 456 -25.29 -4.83 -3.96
C PHE A 456 -25.71 -6.27 -4.29
N CYS A 457 -25.02 -6.93 -5.21
CA CYS A 457 -25.25 -8.37 -5.49
C CYS A 457 -25.04 -9.23 -4.25
N ALA A 458 -23.97 -8.98 -3.50
CA ALA A 458 -23.69 -9.68 -2.24
C ALA A 458 -24.79 -9.42 -1.18
N SER A 459 -25.25 -8.18 -1.08
CA SER A 459 -26.38 -7.83 -0.19
C SER A 459 -27.66 -8.54 -0.58
N LEU A 460 -27.99 -8.60 -1.87
CA LEU A 460 -29.16 -9.34 -2.34
C LEU A 460 -29.08 -10.83 -1.98
N LEU A 461 -27.89 -11.46 -2.16
CA LEU A 461 -27.68 -12.86 -1.78
C LEU A 461 -27.79 -13.08 -0.26
N ALA A 462 -27.49 -12.06 0.54
CA ALA A 462 -27.62 -12.12 1.99
C ALA A 462 -29.06 -11.89 2.49
N THR A 463 -29.90 -11.20 1.72
CA THR A 463 -31.21 -10.68 2.20
C THR A 463 -32.41 -11.18 1.42
N TYR A 464 -32.24 -12.06 0.42
CA TYR A 464 -33.41 -12.63 -0.28
C TYR A 464 -34.29 -13.45 0.69
N THR A 465 -35.55 -13.66 0.31
CA THR A 465 -36.52 -14.44 1.10
C THR A 465 -35.94 -15.84 1.39
N ASP A 466 -35.92 -16.22 2.67
CA ASP A 466 -35.33 -17.47 3.17
C ASP A 466 -33.81 -17.59 3.03
N SER A 467 -33.08 -16.46 2.91
CA SER A 467 -31.61 -16.50 2.89
C SER A 467 -31.05 -17.24 4.12
N PRO A 468 -30.16 -18.23 3.88
CA PRO A 468 -29.54 -18.98 4.96
C PRO A 468 -28.64 -18.11 5.84
N ILE A 469 -28.22 -16.94 5.37
CA ILE A 469 -27.42 -16.00 6.17
C ILE A 469 -28.28 -15.27 7.19
N ILE A 470 -29.52 -14.89 6.85
CA ILE A 470 -30.48 -14.31 7.83
C ILE A 470 -30.78 -15.34 8.91
N ALA A 471 -31.01 -16.61 8.52
CA ALA A 471 -31.25 -17.70 9.47
C ALA A 471 -30.03 -18.01 10.37
N LEU A 472 -28.81 -17.69 9.89
CA LEU A 472 -27.59 -17.85 10.66
C LEU A 472 -27.47 -16.84 11.79
N MET A 473 -27.99 -15.61 11.62
CA MET A 473 -27.88 -14.51 12.57
C MET A 473 -28.93 -14.63 13.67
N PRO A 474 -28.58 -14.33 14.94
CA PRO A 474 -29.54 -14.17 16.02
C PRO A 474 -30.61 -13.11 15.69
N ASP A 475 -31.79 -13.20 16.29
CA ASP A 475 -32.92 -12.32 15.98
C ASP A 475 -32.59 -10.82 16.14
N ASN A 476 -31.80 -10.48 17.14
CA ASN A 476 -31.36 -9.11 17.42
C ASN A 476 -30.27 -8.63 16.42
N PHE A 477 -29.65 -9.51 15.66
CA PHE A 477 -28.56 -9.19 14.72
C PHE A 477 -28.89 -9.55 13.26
N LYS A 478 -30.14 -9.81 12.92
CA LYS A 478 -30.55 -10.09 11.51
C LYS A 478 -30.20 -8.96 10.56
N PHE A 479 -30.16 -7.72 11.00
CA PHE A 479 -29.69 -6.56 10.24
C PHE A 479 -28.22 -6.66 9.82
N ALA A 480 -27.43 -7.49 10.52
CA ALA A 480 -26.00 -7.67 10.26
C ALA A 480 -25.70 -8.68 9.12
N ALA A 481 -26.72 -9.36 8.57
CA ALA A 481 -26.54 -10.32 7.48
C ALA A 481 -25.89 -9.71 6.21
N PRO A 482 -26.31 -8.52 5.70
CA PRO A 482 -25.62 -7.86 4.59
C PRO A 482 -24.18 -7.47 4.91
N ILE A 483 -23.92 -7.14 6.16
CA ILE A 483 -22.60 -6.71 6.62
C ILE A 483 -21.62 -7.88 6.66
N PHE A 484 -22.09 -9.03 7.10
CA PHE A 484 -21.32 -10.27 7.00
C PHE A 484 -20.99 -10.58 5.54
N ALA A 485 -21.98 -10.38 4.62
CA ALA A 485 -21.73 -10.53 3.20
C ALA A 485 -20.66 -9.53 2.69
N PHE A 486 -20.65 -8.30 3.14
CA PHE A 486 -19.59 -7.35 2.79
C PHE A 486 -18.23 -7.80 3.28
N GLY A 487 -18.13 -8.31 4.51
CA GLY A 487 -16.90 -8.93 5.02
C GLY A 487 -16.42 -10.10 4.15
N LEU A 488 -17.34 -10.91 3.65
CA LEU A 488 -17.02 -12.00 2.72
C LEU A 488 -16.62 -11.50 1.33
N VAL A 489 -17.17 -10.38 0.84
CA VAL A 489 -16.70 -9.73 -0.39
C VAL A 489 -15.26 -9.25 -0.21
N ALA A 490 -14.94 -8.58 0.92
CA ALA A 490 -13.56 -8.19 1.23
C ALA A 490 -12.62 -9.41 1.28
N PHE A 491 -13.08 -10.50 1.87
CA PHE A 491 -12.37 -11.76 1.87
C PHE A 491 -12.17 -12.34 0.46
N GLY A 492 -13.18 -12.20 -0.41
CA GLY A 492 -13.13 -12.59 -1.82
C GLY A 492 -12.12 -11.79 -2.65
N PHE A 493 -11.99 -10.48 -2.42
CA PHE A 493 -10.91 -9.67 -3.01
C PHE A 493 -9.53 -10.27 -2.72
N LEU A 494 -9.34 -10.80 -1.53
CA LEU A 494 -8.11 -11.44 -1.10
C LEU A 494 -7.92 -12.86 -1.68
N GLY A 495 -8.94 -13.45 -2.31
CA GLY A 495 -8.89 -14.81 -2.86
C GLY A 495 -7.83 -15.02 -3.96
N MET A 496 -7.26 -13.95 -4.50
CA MET A 496 -6.17 -13.95 -5.48
C MET A 496 -4.87 -13.33 -4.94
N GLY A 497 -4.74 -13.23 -3.65
CA GLY A 497 -3.75 -12.42 -2.97
C GLY A 497 -2.32 -12.56 -3.42
N PRO A 498 -1.72 -13.75 -3.42
CA PRO A 498 -0.35 -13.91 -3.89
C PRO A 498 -0.15 -13.39 -5.33
N VAL A 499 -1.15 -13.50 -6.18
CA VAL A 499 -1.11 -13.02 -7.57
C VAL A 499 -1.27 -11.50 -7.64
N THR A 500 -2.19 -10.91 -6.89
CA THR A 500 -2.36 -9.44 -6.82
C THR A 500 -1.06 -8.78 -6.35
N ILE A 501 -0.42 -9.37 -5.32
CA ILE A 501 0.87 -8.91 -4.82
C ILE A 501 1.98 -9.13 -5.86
N ALA A 502 1.92 -10.22 -6.61
CA ALA A 502 2.92 -10.50 -7.63
C ALA A 502 2.90 -9.49 -8.77
N VAL A 503 1.72 -9.09 -9.25
CA VAL A 503 1.58 -8.11 -10.31
C VAL A 503 1.86 -6.68 -9.84
N ASP A 504 1.60 -6.36 -8.56
CA ASP A 504 2.00 -5.10 -7.94
C ASP A 504 3.52 -5.00 -7.79
N SER A 505 4.15 -6.05 -7.25
CA SER A 505 5.60 -6.14 -7.07
C SER A 505 6.39 -6.20 -8.40
N TYR A 506 5.71 -6.46 -9.51
CA TYR A 506 6.31 -6.44 -10.84
C TYR A 506 6.82 -5.04 -11.21
N GLY A 507 6.04 -3.99 -10.93
CA GLY A 507 6.37 -2.60 -11.27
C GLY A 507 7.73 -2.13 -10.72
N PRO A 508 7.98 -2.17 -9.40
CA PRO A 508 9.25 -1.77 -8.83
C PRO A 508 10.47 -2.53 -9.37
N VAL A 509 10.29 -3.76 -9.84
CA VAL A 509 11.38 -4.53 -10.46
C VAL A 509 11.67 -4.05 -11.88
N THR A 510 10.64 -3.75 -12.68
CA THR A 510 10.82 -3.33 -14.07
C THR A 510 11.39 -1.93 -14.17
N ASP A 511 10.89 -1.01 -13.35
CA ASP A 511 11.37 0.37 -13.24
C ASP A 511 12.88 0.39 -12.90
N ASN A 512 13.25 -0.22 -11.79
CA ASN A 512 14.63 -0.29 -11.38
C ASN A 512 15.53 -1.16 -12.30
N ALA A 513 14.99 -2.05 -13.12
CA ALA A 513 15.79 -2.77 -14.10
C ALA A 513 16.28 -1.83 -15.20
N GLN A 514 15.47 -0.86 -15.60
CA GLN A 514 15.88 0.21 -16.53
C GLN A 514 16.98 1.08 -15.88
N SER A 515 16.77 1.56 -14.66
CA SER A 515 17.74 2.39 -13.95
C SER A 515 19.08 1.66 -13.72
N VAL A 516 19.06 0.37 -13.34
CA VAL A 516 20.28 -0.45 -13.22
C VAL A 516 21.01 -0.59 -14.54
N TYR A 517 20.27 -0.74 -15.65
CA TYR A 517 20.87 -0.80 -16.98
C TYR A 517 21.62 0.51 -17.30
N GLU A 518 20.99 1.65 -17.13
CA GLU A 518 21.55 2.96 -17.43
C GLU A 518 22.73 3.32 -16.49
N LEU A 519 22.58 3.16 -15.20
CA LEU A 519 23.61 3.42 -14.19
C LEU A 519 24.85 2.52 -14.34
N SER A 520 24.67 1.29 -14.84
CA SER A 520 25.82 0.38 -15.07
C SER A 520 26.76 0.86 -16.17
N ARG A 521 26.27 1.76 -17.03
CA ARG A 521 26.97 2.27 -18.23
C ARG A 521 27.60 1.15 -19.06
N ILE A 522 26.90 0.02 -19.13
CA ILE A 522 27.47 -1.18 -19.77
C ILE A 522 27.82 -0.94 -21.24
N GLU A 523 27.01 -0.15 -21.95
CA GLU A 523 27.25 0.18 -23.38
C GLU A 523 28.54 0.97 -23.60
N ALA A 524 28.92 1.83 -22.65
CA ALA A 524 30.09 2.71 -22.77
C ALA A 524 31.41 2.02 -22.43
N ARG A 525 31.40 0.74 -22.02
CA ARG A 525 32.60 -0.01 -21.67
C ARG A 525 33.33 -0.49 -22.93
N PRO A 526 34.66 -0.32 -23.03
CA PRO A 526 35.41 -0.80 -24.16
C PRO A 526 35.36 -2.33 -24.25
N ASN A 527 35.16 -2.85 -25.44
CA ASN A 527 35.13 -4.30 -25.77
C ASN A 527 34.06 -5.12 -25.07
N ILE A 528 33.05 -4.49 -24.47
CA ILE A 528 32.01 -5.16 -23.66
C ILE A 528 31.25 -6.24 -24.44
N ALA A 529 30.97 -6.03 -25.72
CA ALA A 529 30.25 -7.01 -26.56
C ALA A 529 31.04 -8.32 -26.70
N ALA A 530 32.37 -8.23 -26.86
CA ALA A 530 33.24 -9.39 -26.93
C ALA A 530 33.40 -10.07 -25.53
N GLU A 531 33.40 -9.29 -24.46
CA GLU A 531 33.43 -9.79 -23.09
C GLU A 531 32.17 -10.61 -22.78
N ILE A 532 30.98 -10.06 -23.08
CA ILE A 532 29.72 -10.75 -22.88
C ILE A 532 29.62 -12.01 -23.76
N GLU A 533 30.05 -11.94 -25.02
CA GLU A 533 30.02 -13.11 -25.90
C GLU A 533 30.93 -14.22 -25.37
N LYS A 534 32.13 -13.86 -24.88
CA LYS A 534 33.09 -14.81 -24.30
C LYS A 534 32.60 -15.43 -23.00
N ASP A 535 32.11 -14.60 -22.07
CA ASP A 535 31.84 -15.05 -20.69
C ASP A 535 30.40 -15.64 -20.53
N PHE A 536 29.45 -15.20 -21.36
CA PHE A 536 28.06 -15.59 -21.28
C PHE A 536 27.49 -16.28 -22.52
N GLY A 537 28.28 -16.34 -23.61
CA GLY A 537 27.95 -17.11 -24.83
C GLY A 537 26.83 -16.50 -25.69
N PHE A 538 26.60 -15.19 -25.63
CA PHE A 538 25.66 -14.50 -26.54
C PHE A 538 26.18 -13.10 -26.90
N LYS A 539 25.81 -12.63 -28.10
CA LYS A 539 26.10 -11.26 -28.55
C LYS A 539 25.02 -10.32 -28.05
N PRO A 540 25.37 -9.27 -27.26
CA PRO A 540 24.39 -8.35 -26.74
C PRO A 540 23.82 -7.43 -27.82
N ASP A 541 22.51 -7.14 -27.70
CA ASP A 541 21.81 -6.13 -28.50
C ASP A 541 21.35 -5.00 -27.56
N PHE A 542 22.15 -3.96 -27.46
CA PHE A 542 21.97 -2.86 -26.51
C PHE A 542 20.74 -2.00 -26.84
N GLU A 543 20.52 -1.69 -28.12
CA GLU A 543 19.40 -0.87 -28.56
C GLU A 543 18.06 -1.57 -28.29
N ASN A 544 17.98 -2.85 -28.67
CA ASN A 544 16.80 -3.66 -28.39
C ASN A 544 16.59 -3.86 -26.88
N ALA A 545 17.67 -4.07 -26.11
CA ALA A 545 17.59 -4.22 -24.66
C ALA A 545 16.97 -2.99 -23.99
N LYS A 546 17.42 -1.80 -24.36
CA LYS A 546 16.87 -0.55 -23.83
C LYS A 546 15.38 -0.41 -24.16
N HIS A 547 15.01 -0.62 -25.41
CA HIS A 547 13.62 -0.55 -25.85
C HIS A 547 12.72 -1.58 -25.13
N GLN A 548 13.21 -2.81 -24.92
CA GLN A 548 12.46 -3.85 -24.20
C GLN A 548 12.30 -3.52 -22.72
N LEU A 549 13.31 -2.94 -22.07
CA LEU A 549 13.22 -2.52 -20.67
C LEU A 549 12.22 -1.37 -20.50
N GLU A 550 12.27 -0.36 -21.35
CA GLU A 550 11.31 0.76 -21.35
C GLU A 550 9.87 0.28 -21.58
N LYS A 551 9.65 -0.66 -22.52
CA LYS A 551 8.36 -1.26 -22.81
C LYS A 551 7.84 -2.10 -21.62
N ASN A 552 8.74 -2.83 -20.99
CA ASN A 552 8.43 -3.64 -19.81
C ASN A 552 8.10 -2.79 -18.58
N ASP A 553 8.77 -1.66 -18.43
CA ASP A 553 8.48 -0.69 -17.37
C ASP A 553 7.09 -0.05 -17.54
N GLY A 554 6.71 0.33 -18.76
CA GLY A 554 5.34 0.77 -19.05
C GLY A 554 4.25 -0.25 -18.66
N ALA A 555 4.51 -1.55 -18.90
CA ALA A 555 3.64 -2.62 -18.42
C ALA A 555 3.65 -2.71 -16.86
N GLY A 556 4.81 -2.57 -16.25
CA GLY A 556 5.00 -2.53 -14.81
C GLY A 556 4.18 -1.42 -14.15
N ASN A 557 4.25 -0.21 -14.69
CA ASN A 557 3.48 0.95 -14.21
C ASN A 557 1.97 0.73 -14.33
N THR A 558 1.51 0.12 -15.44
CA THR A 558 0.10 -0.24 -15.61
C THR A 558 -0.37 -1.18 -14.50
N PHE A 559 0.37 -2.25 -14.22
CA PHE A 559 -0.05 -3.24 -13.21
C PHE A 559 0.15 -2.76 -11.77
N LYS A 560 1.17 -1.98 -11.47
CA LYS A 560 1.32 -1.25 -10.21
C LYS A 560 0.10 -0.34 -9.94
N ALA A 561 -0.42 0.32 -10.99
CA ALA A 561 -1.65 1.12 -10.88
C ALA A 561 -2.89 0.26 -10.65
N THR A 562 -2.99 -0.93 -11.26
CA THR A 562 -4.19 -1.80 -11.16
C THR A 562 -4.35 -2.47 -9.80
N ALA A 563 -3.27 -2.80 -9.11
CA ALA A 563 -3.32 -3.45 -7.80
C ALA A 563 -3.80 -2.51 -6.69
N LYS A 564 -3.49 -1.21 -6.78
CA LYS A 564 -3.82 -0.22 -5.76
C LYS A 564 -5.32 -0.11 -5.48
N PRO A 565 -6.23 0.09 -6.47
CA PRO A 565 -7.67 0.14 -6.22
C PRO A 565 -8.25 -1.16 -5.65
N VAL A 566 -7.68 -2.32 -5.97
CA VAL A 566 -8.08 -3.61 -5.39
C VAL A 566 -7.76 -3.65 -3.89
N LEU A 567 -6.53 -3.28 -3.50
CA LEU A 567 -6.11 -3.24 -2.09
C LEU A 567 -6.90 -2.20 -1.29
N ILE A 568 -7.15 -1.01 -1.86
CA ILE A 568 -7.96 0.05 -1.24
C ILE A 568 -9.41 -0.40 -1.07
N GLY A 569 -10.01 -0.99 -2.11
CA GLY A 569 -11.36 -1.55 -2.04
C GLY A 569 -11.48 -2.61 -0.94
N THR A 570 -10.52 -3.51 -0.84
CA THR A 570 -10.44 -4.51 0.22
C THR A 570 -10.36 -3.86 1.60
N ALA A 571 -9.52 -2.84 1.77
CA ALA A 571 -9.36 -2.15 3.04
C ALA A 571 -10.66 -1.48 3.51
N VAL A 572 -11.36 -0.80 2.61
CA VAL A 572 -12.58 -0.08 2.93
C VAL A 572 -13.72 -1.05 3.25
N VAL A 573 -13.91 -2.10 2.45
CA VAL A 573 -14.95 -3.10 2.69
C VAL A 573 -14.63 -3.89 3.98
N GLY A 574 -13.35 -4.21 4.24
CA GLY A 574 -12.90 -4.83 5.49
C GLY A 574 -13.07 -3.91 6.69
N ALA A 575 -12.74 -2.63 6.56
CA ALA A 575 -12.95 -1.62 7.61
C ALA A 575 -14.45 -1.47 7.97
N THR A 576 -15.33 -1.54 6.96
CA THR A 576 -16.78 -1.55 7.20
C THR A 576 -17.18 -2.70 8.12
N THR A 577 -16.66 -3.90 7.88
CA THR A 577 -16.93 -5.07 8.75
C THR A 577 -16.44 -4.83 10.19
N MET A 578 -15.26 -4.21 10.35
CA MET A 578 -14.75 -3.88 11.69
C MET A 578 -15.59 -2.82 12.40
N VAL A 579 -16.03 -1.77 11.69
CA VAL A 579 -16.93 -0.75 12.25
C VAL A 579 -18.23 -1.37 12.77
N PHE A 580 -18.78 -2.32 12.02
CA PHE A 580 -19.96 -3.05 12.49
C PHE A 580 -19.65 -4.02 13.64
N GLY A 581 -18.44 -4.56 13.71
CA GLY A 581 -17.98 -5.25 14.92
C GLY A 581 -18.02 -4.35 16.16
N ILE A 582 -17.58 -3.10 16.04
CA ILE A 582 -17.69 -2.09 17.10
C ILE A 582 -19.17 -1.82 17.45
N ILE A 583 -20.06 -1.73 16.46
CA ILE A 583 -21.50 -1.53 16.70
C ILE A 583 -22.11 -2.70 17.45
N ILE A 584 -21.80 -3.95 17.07
CA ILE A 584 -22.29 -5.16 17.76
C ILE A 584 -21.73 -5.21 19.18
N LEU A 585 -20.48 -4.86 19.38
CA LEU A 585 -19.85 -4.76 20.69
C LEU A 585 -20.64 -3.79 21.60
N LEU A 586 -20.88 -2.59 21.12
CA LEU A 586 -21.62 -1.56 21.86
C LEU A 586 -23.09 -1.96 22.09
N GLU A 587 -23.73 -2.63 21.12
CA GLU A 587 -25.10 -3.17 21.29
C GLU A 587 -25.16 -4.22 22.39
N ASN A 588 -24.18 -5.12 22.43
CA ASN A 588 -24.08 -6.12 23.52
C ASN A 588 -23.87 -5.47 24.90
N MET A 589 -23.18 -4.32 24.96
CA MET A 589 -22.95 -3.60 26.23
C MET A 589 -24.12 -2.74 26.68
N PHE A 590 -24.77 -2.04 25.75
CA PHE A 590 -25.76 -1.00 26.08
C PHE A 590 -27.20 -1.35 25.67
N GLY A 591 -27.39 -2.30 24.76
CA GLY A 591 -28.72 -2.86 24.41
C GLY A 591 -29.64 -1.93 23.61
N ASN A 592 -29.18 -0.80 23.05
CA ASN A 592 -30.03 0.10 22.25
C ASN A 592 -29.21 1.00 21.30
N VAL A 593 -28.06 0.57 20.88
CA VAL A 593 -27.11 1.37 20.07
C VAL A 593 -27.64 1.58 18.66
N ILE A 594 -28.23 0.54 18.07
CA ILE A 594 -28.72 0.57 16.68
C ILE A 594 -29.76 1.65 16.44
N SER A 595 -30.66 1.89 17.42
CA SER A 595 -31.68 2.94 17.32
C SER A 595 -31.09 4.35 17.27
N HIS A 596 -29.85 4.54 17.76
CA HIS A 596 -29.12 5.80 17.75
C HIS A 596 -28.22 5.96 16.51
N LEU A 597 -28.01 4.89 15.73
CA LEU A 597 -27.22 4.93 14.49
C LEU A 597 -28.08 5.33 13.30
N SER A 598 -28.54 6.56 13.29
CA SER A 598 -29.35 7.11 12.22
C SER A 598 -28.74 8.40 11.67
N LEU A 599 -28.86 8.62 10.36
CA LEU A 599 -28.46 9.89 9.73
C LEU A 599 -29.25 11.10 10.25
N VAL A 600 -30.35 10.89 10.99
CA VAL A 600 -31.06 11.97 11.66
C VAL A 600 -30.34 12.42 12.95
N GLN A 601 -29.45 11.60 13.49
CA GLN A 601 -28.67 11.93 14.68
C GLN A 601 -27.48 12.85 14.33
N PRO A 602 -27.37 14.04 14.94
CA PRO A 602 -26.31 15.00 14.65
C PRO A 602 -24.90 14.41 14.82
N ASP A 603 -24.72 13.55 15.82
CA ASP A 603 -23.41 12.93 16.11
C ASP A 603 -22.88 12.13 14.93
N ILE A 604 -23.73 11.37 14.25
CA ILE A 604 -23.34 10.58 13.08
C ILE A 604 -22.95 11.48 11.91
N ILE A 605 -23.78 12.53 11.63
CA ILE A 605 -23.48 13.49 10.54
C ILE A 605 -22.16 14.22 10.82
N LEU A 606 -21.97 14.71 12.04
CA LEU A 606 -20.74 15.40 12.43
C LEU A 606 -19.53 14.47 12.34
N GLY A 607 -19.69 13.20 12.71
CA GLY A 607 -18.66 12.18 12.55
C GLY A 607 -18.28 11.98 11.07
N LEU A 608 -19.26 11.81 10.19
CA LEU A 608 -19.04 11.67 8.75
C LEU A 608 -18.26 12.87 8.17
N LEU A 609 -18.66 14.10 8.54
CA LEU A 609 -17.97 15.31 8.11
C LEU A 609 -16.52 15.34 8.61
N MET A 610 -16.31 14.97 9.89
CA MET A 610 -14.97 14.90 10.47
C MET A 610 -14.10 13.88 9.76
N GLY A 611 -14.65 12.70 9.40
CA GLY A 611 -13.95 11.68 8.64
C GLY A 611 -13.48 12.20 7.29
N GLY A 612 -14.36 12.89 6.56
CA GLY A 612 -14.00 13.54 5.30
C GLY A 612 -12.90 14.60 5.48
N ALA A 613 -13.05 15.47 6.48
CA ALA A 613 -12.05 16.51 6.77
C ALA A 613 -10.65 15.91 7.06
N VAL A 614 -10.60 14.81 7.80
CA VAL A 614 -9.33 14.12 8.12
C VAL A 614 -8.68 13.51 6.87
N ILE A 615 -9.44 12.96 5.94
CA ILE A 615 -8.89 12.44 4.68
C ILE A 615 -8.24 13.56 3.86
N TYR A 616 -8.90 14.72 3.72
CA TYR A 616 -8.33 15.87 3.01
C TYR A 616 -7.13 16.47 3.74
N TRP A 617 -7.20 16.57 5.09
CA TRP A 617 -6.02 16.95 5.86
C TRP A 617 -4.84 16.00 5.66
N PHE A 618 -5.08 14.69 5.73
CA PHE A 618 -4.04 13.67 5.52
C PHE A 618 -3.39 13.79 4.13
N THR A 619 -4.22 13.94 3.10
CA THR A 619 -3.75 14.14 1.73
C THR A 619 -2.87 15.39 1.64
N GLY A 620 -3.33 16.51 2.19
CA GLY A 620 -2.56 17.77 2.20
C GLY A 620 -1.25 17.67 2.99
N ALA A 621 -1.27 17.00 4.16
CA ALA A 621 -0.09 16.84 5.00
C ALA A 621 0.99 15.94 4.37
N SER A 622 0.57 14.84 3.75
CA SER A 622 1.49 13.92 3.05
C SER A 622 2.12 14.60 1.82
N MET A 623 1.33 15.31 1.02
CA MET A 623 1.83 16.08 -0.13
C MET A 623 2.75 17.22 0.31
N GLN A 624 2.41 17.94 1.39
CA GLN A 624 3.27 19.02 1.91
C GLN A 624 4.64 18.49 2.34
N ALA A 625 4.70 17.31 2.92
CA ALA A 625 5.96 16.67 3.29
C ALA A 625 6.82 16.36 2.05
N VAL A 626 6.21 15.87 0.97
CA VAL A 626 6.87 15.62 -0.32
C VAL A 626 7.37 16.94 -0.91
N VAL A 627 6.50 17.93 -1.07
CA VAL A 627 6.86 19.24 -1.69
C VAL A 627 8.03 19.89 -0.96
N THR A 628 7.98 19.93 0.36
CA THR A 628 9.06 20.56 1.15
C THR A 628 10.36 19.78 1.07
N GLY A 629 10.28 18.45 1.11
CA GLY A 629 11.44 17.57 0.96
C GLY A 629 12.07 17.69 -0.42
N SER A 630 11.25 17.67 -1.47
CA SER A 630 11.68 17.79 -2.87
C SER A 630 12.35 19.15 -3.13
N TYR A 631 11.77 20.25 -2.63
CA TYR A 631 12.42 21.57 -2.72
C TYR A 631 13.84 21.53 -2.13
N ARG A 632 14.02 20.91 -0.96
CA ARG A 632 15.34 20.79 -0.32
C ARG A 632 16.29 19.89 -1.09
N ALA A 633 15.81 18.79 -1.63
CA ALA A 633 16.61 17.89 -2.46
C ALA A 633 17.05 18.59 -3.76
N VAL A 634 16.12 19.26 -4.45
CA VAL A 634 16.40 20.04 -5.68
C VAL A 634 17.46 21.10 -5.45
N VAL A 635 17.30 21.94 -4.42
CA VAL A 635 18.28 22.98 -4.10
C VAL A 635 19.66 22.36 -3.84
N TYR A 636 19.72 21.29 -3.03
CA TYR A 636 20.98 20.61 -2.76
C TYR A 636 21.63 20.04 -4.02
N ILE A 637 20.83 19.36 -4.87
CA ILE A 637 21.33 18.77 -6.11
C ILE A 637 21.87 19.87 -7.07
N GLN A 638 21.13 20.96 -7.23
CA GLN A 638 21.55 22.09 -8.09
C GLN A 638 22.87 22.71 -7.63
N GLU A 639 23.10 22.84 -6.32
CA GLU A 639 24.31 23.40 -5.76
C GLU A 639 25.54 22.49 -5.87
N HIS A 640 25.35 21.17 -5.83
CA HIS A 640 26.44 20.21 -5.71
C HIS A 640 26.68 19.38 -6.97
N MET A 641 25.76 19.41 -7.93
CA MET A 641 25.89 18.65 -9.18
C MET A 641 27.03 19.20 -10.04
N ARG A 642 27.91 18.29 -10.52
CA ARG A 642 29.04 18.60 -11.37
C ARG A 642 28.83 18.03 -12.77
N LEU A 643 28.57 18.88 -13.72
CA LEU A 643 28.37 18.50 -15.14
C LEU A 643 29.65 18.03 -15.84
N ASP A 644 30.82 18.45 -15.32
CA ASP A 644 32.16 18.04 -15.78
C ASP A 644 32.61 16.67 -15.25
N ALA A 645 31.97 16.14 -14.20
CA ALA A 645 32.26 14.82 -13.67
C ALA A 645 31.62 13.72 -14.52
N THR A 646 32.12 12.50 -14.42
CA THR A 646 31.52 11.31 -15.06
C THR A 646 30.40 10.71 -14.22
N THR A 647 30.46 10.86 -12.89
CA THR A 647 29.49 10.33 -11.93
C THR A 647 29.36 11.30 -10.76
N ALA A 648 28.21 11.29 -10.08
CA ALA A 648 28.03 11.99 -8.80
C ALA A 648 28.95 11.44 -7.72
N SER A 649 29.29 12.27 -6.74
CA SER A 649 30.07 11.78 -5.59
C SER A 649 29.17 10.95 -4.66
N GLU A 650 29.75 9.90 -4.06
CA GLU A 650 29.05 9.05 -3.08
C GLU A 650 28.54 9.87 -1.88
N LYS A 651 29.30 10.90 -1.49
CA LYS A 651 28.91 11.82 -0.43
C LYS A 651 27.64 12.59 -0.76
N ASP A 652 27.52 13.11 -1.97
CA ASP A 652 26.37 13.91 -2.38
C ASP A 652 25.13 13.03 -2.53
N SER A 653 25.26 11.84 -3.10
CA SER A 653 24.16 10.86 -3.17
C SER A 653 23.66 10.44 -1.78
N LYS A 654 24.57 10.20 -0.82
CA LYS A 654 24.18 9.90 0.57
C LYS A 654 23.48 11.05 1.26
N GLU A 655 23.87 12.30 0.97
CA GLU A 655 23.22 13.46 1.53
C GLU A 655 21.80 13.65 0.98
N VAL A 656 21.56 13.41 -0.31
CA VAL A 656 20.21 13.40 -0.88
C VAL A 656 19.34 12.35 -0.18
N VAL A 657 19.83 11.11 -0.02
CA VAL A 657 19.15 10.05 0.73
C VAL A 657 18.82 10.48 2.16
N ARG A 658 19.74 11.19 2.82
CA ARG A 658 19.52 11.71 4.17
C ARG A 658 18.42 12.77 4.21
N ILE A 659 18.40 13.69 3.25
CA ILE A 659 17.35 14.71 3.11
C ILE A 659 15.99 14.02 2.98
N CYS A 660 15.85 13.09 2.02
CA CYS A 660 14.61 12.32 1.80
C CYS A 660 14.15 11.62 3.10
N THR A 661 15.06 10.93 3.80
CA THR A 661 14.73 10.22 5.05
C THR A 661 14.24 11.15 6.15
N VAL A 662 14.90 12.29 6.36
CA VAL A 662 14.55 13.25 7.42
C VAL A 662 13.18 13.85 7.19
N TYR A 663 12.85 14.25 5.96
CA TYR A 663 11.54 14.82 5.65
C TYR A 663 10.42 13.80 5.65
N ALA A 664 10.69 12.57 5.21
CA ALA A 664 9.76 11.46 5.33
C ALA A 664 9.39 11.18 6.80
N GLN A 665 10.37 11.12 7.70
CA GLN A 665 10.12 10.92 9.13
C GLN A 665 9.40 12.10 9.78
N LYS A 666 9.73 13.34 9.42
CA LYS A 666 9.01 14.54 9.92
C LYS A 666 7.54 14.53 9.50
N GLY A 667 7.27 14.19 8.24
CA GLY A 667 5.91 14.03 7.72
C GLY A 667 5.14 12.96 8.48
N MET A 668 5.73 11.76 8.58
CA MET A 668 5.12 10.64 9.29
C MET A 668 4.84 10.93 10.77
N TRP A 669 5.78 11.59 11.46
CA TRP A 669 5.57 11.94 12.87
C TRP A 669 4.33 12.83 13.07
N ASN A 670 4.17 13.86 12.24
CA ASN A 670 3.01 14.72 12.31
C ASN A 670 1.72 13.94 12.00
N ILE A 671 1.71 13.16 10.94
CA ILE A 671 0.54 12.37 10.50
C ILE A 671 0.14 11.35 11.56
N PHE A 672 1.08 10.56 12.06
CA PHE A 672 0.79 9.51 13.03
C PHE A 672 0.20 10.07 14.34
N ILE A 673 0.80 11.12 14.90
CA ILE A 673 0.30 11.71 16.16
C ILE A 673 -1.11 12.26 15.99
N VAL A 674 -1.42 12.89 14.86
CA VAL A 674 -2.79 13.38 14.62
C VAL A 674 -3.79 12.23 14.55
N ILE A 675 -3.51 11.19 13.76
CA ILE A 675 -4.42 10.04 13.60
C ILE A 675 -4.63 9.34 14.95
N PHE A 676 -3.54 9.09 15.67
CA PHE A 676 -3.56 8.46 16.99
C PHE A 676 -4.36 9.28 18.01
N CYS A 677 -4.08 10.58 18.09
CA CYS A 677 -4.77 11.47 19.05
C CYS A 677 -6.23 11.70 18.66
N LEU A 678 -6.56 11.80 17.36
CA LEU A 678 -7.96 11.94 16.94
C LEU A 678 -8.76 10.67 17.23
N ALA A 679 -8.21 9.48 16.98
CA ALA A 679 -8.89 8.24 17.29
C ALA A 679 -9.27 8.16 18.78
N LEU A 680 -8.34 8.49 19.69
CA LEU A 680 -8.61 8.57 21.12
C LEU A 680 -9.60 9.69 21.44
N ALA A 681 -9.36 10.92 20.97
CA ALA A 681 -10.18 12.07 21.31
C ALA A 681 -11.66 11.84 20.96
N LEU A 682 -11.93 11.38 19.73
CA LEU A 682 -13.29 11.23 19.23
C LEU A 682 -14.02 10.07 19.91
N ALA A 683 -13.34 8.95 20.18
CA ALA A 683 -13.88 7.84 20.94
C ALA A 683 -14.27 8.26 22.38
N PHE A 684 -13.44 9.10 23.02
CA PHE A 684 -13.72 9.65 24.36
C PHE A 684 -14.84 10.68 24.37
N PHE A 685 -15.05 11.44 23.30
CA PHE A 685 -16.15 12.40 23.23
C PHE A 685 -17.50 11.70 23.13
N ASN A 686 -17.67 10.84 22.12
CA ASN A 686 -18.93 10.13 21.88
C ASN A 686 -18.71 8.93 20.95
N PRO A 687 -19.06 7.70 21.33
CA PRO A 687 -18.93 6.52 20.48
C PRO A 687 -19.70 6.61 19.16
N TYR A 688 -20.87 7.23 19.12
CA TYR A 688 -21.69 7.40 17.92
C TYR A 688 -21.03 8.36 16.92
N PHE A 689 -20.51 9.48 17.43
CA PHE A 689 -19.71 10.41 16.64
C PHE A 689 -18.50 9.68 16.04
N PHE A 690 -17.84 8.84 16.84
CA PHE A 690 -16.67 8.09 16.39
C PHE A 690 -17.02 7.05 15.31
N ILE A 691 -18.16 6.36 15.42
CA ILE A 691 -18.65 5.46 14.35
C ILE A 691 -18.87 6.24 13.05
N GLY A 692 -19.52 7.39 13.11
CA GLY A 692 -19.68 8.28 11.96
C GLY A 692 -18.36 8.69 11.35
N TYR A 693 -17.36 9.01 12.17
CA TYR A 693 -16.00 9.34 11.75
C TYR A 693 -15.32 8.19 11.01
N LEU A 694 -15.40 6.95 11.52
CA LEU A 694 -14.84 5.78 10.88
C LEU A 694 -15.48 5.49 9.51
N ILE A 695 -16.81 5.60 9.44
CA ILE A 695 -17.54 5.46 8.17
C ILE A 695 -17.11 6.56 7.18
N GLY A 696 -16.97 7.80 7.64
CA GLY A 696 -16.51 8.94 6.85
C GLY A 696 -15.10 8.70 6.30
N ILE A 697 -14.15 8.29 7.13
CA ILE A 697 -12.78 7.94 6.69
C ILE A 697 -12.82 6.87 5.60
N ALA A 698 -13.60 5.81 5.78
CA ALA A 698 -13.66 4.71 4.84
C ALA A 698 -14.17 5.17 3.45
N PHE A 699 -15.30 5.85 3.40
CA PHE A 699 -15.90 6.26 2.12
C PHE A 699 -15.15 7.39 1.43
N PHE A 700 -14.81 8.47 2.11
CA PHE A 700 -14.03 9.55 1.52
C PHE A 700 -12.63 9.07 1.14
N GLY A 701 -12.03 8.20 1.95
CA GLY A 701 -10.73 7.60 1.66
C GLY A 701 -10.73 6.74 0.42
N LEU A 702 -11.79 5.94 0.18
CA LEU A 702 -11.93 5.11 -1.02
C LEU A 702 -11.87 5.95 -2.29
N PHE A 703 -12.76 6.93 -2.40
CA PHE A 703 -12.86 7.74 -3.62
C PHE A 703 -11.63 8.62 -3.83
N GLN A 704 -11.11 9.22 -2.76
CA GLN A 704 -9.90 10.04 -2.83
C GLN A 704 -8.70 9.22 -3.28
N ALA A 705 -8.52 8.01 -2.74
CA ALA A 705 -7.40 7.15 -3.09
C ALA A 705 -7.49 6.64 -4.53
N ILE A 706 -8.66 6.21 -5.01
CA ILE A 706 -8.86 5.76 -6.40
C ILE A 706 -8.60 6.92 -7.38
N PHE A 707 -9.17 8.09 -7.10
CA PHE A 707 -8.96 9.30 -7.91
C PHE A 707 -7.47 9.60 -8.06
N MET A 708 -6.76 9.67 -6.95
CA MET A 708 -5.34 10.04 -6.94
C MET A 708 -4.46 8.98 -7.60
N ALA A 709 -4.71 7.69 -7.33
CA ALA A 709 -3.94 6.60 -7.93
C ALA A 709 -4.04 6.61 -9.46
N ASN A 710 -5.25 6.81 -10.00
CA ASN A 710 -5.50 6.70 -11.43
C ASN A 710 -5.15 7.98 -12.19
N ALA A 711 -5.33 9.16 -11.59
CA ALA A 711 -4.82 10.41 -12.15
C ALA A 711 -3.30 10.34 -12.31
N GLY A 712 -2.58 9.94 -11.24
CA GLY A 712 -1.14 9.78 -11.26
C GLY A 712 -0.67 8.73 -12.29
N GLY A 713 -1.36 7.58 -12.37
CA GLY A 713 -1.05 6.55 -13.36
C GLY A 713 -1.28 6.99 -14.81
N ALA A 714 -2.27 7.86 -15.05
CA ALA A 714 -2.51 8.40 -16.39
C ALA A 714 -1.40 9.38 -16.81
N TRP A 715 -0.91 10.23 -15.90
CA TRP A 715 0.20 11.15 -16.19
C TRP A 715 1.51 10.41 -16.43
N ASP A 716 1.85 9.43 -15.60
CA ASP A 716 3.06 8.62 -15.74
C ASP A 716 3.08 7.89 -17.09
N ASN A 717 2.01 7.19 -17.42
CA ASN A 717 1.96 6.49 -18.71
C ASN A 717 1.82 7.43 -19.92
N ALA A 718 1.36 8.67 -19.76
CA ALA A 718 1.45 9.67 -20.81
C ALA A 718 2.91 10.08 -21.08
N LYS A 719 3.77 10.17 -20.04
CA LYS A 719 5.22 10.34 -20.20
C LYS A 719 5.83 9.15 -20.95
N LYS A 720 5.48 7.91 -20.54
CA LYS A 720 5.99 6.70 -21.21
C LYS A 720 5.58 6.61 -22.69
N ILE A 721 4.37 7.05 -23.09
CA ILE A 721 4.00 7.14 -24.51
C ILE A 721 4.95 8.08 -25.27
N VAL A 722 5.29 9.24 -24.70
CA VAL A 722 6.20 10.21 -25.34
C VAL A 722 7.61 9.65 -25.45
N GLU A 723 8.07 8.95 -24.43
CA GLU A 723 9.43 8.37 -24.38
C GLU A 723 9.60 7.16 -25.29
N VAL A 724 8.64 6.21 -25.24
CA VAL A 724 8.76 4.89 -25.87
C VAL A 724 8.11 4.84 -27.24
N ASP A 725 6.84 5.24 -27.35
CA ASP A 725 6.07 5.12 -28.59
C ASP A 725 6.44 6.23 -29.58
N LEU A 726 6.49 7.48 -29.10
CA LEU A 726 6.80 8.64 -29.93
C LEU A 726 8.29 8.90 -30.06
N ARG A 727 9.14 8.38 -29.18
CA ARG A 727 10.61 8.57 -29.13
C ARG A 727 11.01 10.04 -29.15
N GLN A 728 10.30 10.88 -28.35
CA GLN A 728 10.49 12.33 -28.30
C GLN A 728 11.10 12.78 -26.96
N LYS A 729 12.03 12.02 -26.38
CA LYS A 729 12.76 12.43 -25.18
C LYS A 729 13.50 13.75 -25.42
N GLY A 730 13.49 14.64 -24.42
CA GLY A 730 14.18 15.94 -24.45
C GLY A 730 13.46 17.03 -25.25
N THR A 731 12.23 16.80 -25.74
CA THR A 731 11.41 17.82 -26.41
C THR A 731 10.54 18.57 -25.41
N ASP A 732 9.90 19.68 -25.84
CA ASP A 732 8.93 20.42 -25.02
C ASP A 732 7.71 19.55 -24.64
N LEU A 733 7.30 18.63 -25.52
CA LEU A 733 6.26 17.66 -25.22
C LEU A 733 6.69 16.74 -24.07
N HIS A 734 7.93 16.25 -24.10
CA HIS A 734 8.46 15.43 -23.01
C HIS A 734 8.52 16.23 -21.72
N ALA A 735 9.04 17.46 -21.74
CA ALA A 735 9.05 18.33 -20.55
C ALA A 735 7.65 18.55 -19.97
N ALA A 736 6.62 18.74 -20.80
CA ALA A 736 5.25 18.90 -20.36
C ALA A 736 4.71 17.63 -19.68
N THR A 737 5.04 16.43 -20.20
CA THR A 737 4.62 15.17 -19.60
C THR A 737 5.39 14.82 -18.34
N VAL A 738 6.67 15.18 -18.22
CA VAL A 738 7.45 15.10 -16.97
C VAL A 738 6.83 15.96 -15.87
N VAL A 739 6.35 17.18 -16.18
CA VAL A 739 5.63 18.00 -15.21
C VAL A 739 4.37 17.32 -14.71
N GLY A 740 3.60 16.69 -15.60
CA GLY A 740 2.39 15.95 -15.21
C GLY A 740 2.71 14.76 -14.30
N ASP A 741 3.75 14.00 -14.62
CA ASP A 741 4.22 12.88 -13.81
C ASP A 741 4.69 13.36 -12.43
N THR A 742 5.50 14.42 -12.37
CA THR A 742 5.93 15.05 -11.11
C THR A 742 4.75 15.47 -10.21
N VAL A 743 3.64 15.96 -10.78
CA VAL A 743 2.40 16.26 -10.04
C VAL A 743 1.69 14.96 -9.63
N GLY A 744 1.71 13.96 -10.49
CA GLY A 744 1.09 12.65 -10.27
C GLY A 744 1.76 11.78 -9.21
N ASP A 745 3.05 11.92 -9.03
CA ASP A 745 3.85 11.13 -8.10
C ASP A 745 3.37 11.20 -6.64
N PRO A 746 3.19 12.36 -6.00
CA PRO A 746 2.63 12.43 -4.66
C PRO A 746 1.19 11.90 -4.60
N PHE A 747 0.46 11.97 -5.71
CA PHE A 747 -0.90 11.43 -5.82
C PHE A 747 -0.90 9.90 -5.78
N LYS A 748 -0.20 9.25 -6.76
CA LYS A 748 -0.28 7.79 -6.97
C LYS A 748 0.52 6.98 -5.95
N ASP A 749 1.70 7.47 -5.50
CA ASP A 749 2.68 6.68 -4.75
C ASP A 749 2.87 7.15 -3.30
N THR A 750 2.32 8.31 -2.90
CA THR A 750 2.35 8.76 -1.50
C THR A 750 0.96 8.77 -0.89
N SER A 751 0.09 9.70 -1.32
CA SER A 751 -1.17 9.95 -0.61
C SER A 751 -2.20 8.85 -0.84
N SER A 752 -2.42 8.42 -2.10
CA SER A 752 -3.45 7.40 -2.41
C SER A 752 -3.21 6.09 -1.69
N VAL A 753 -1.98 5.63 -1.72
CA VAL A 753 -1.60 4.32 -1.16
C VAL A 753 -1.49 4.33 0.36
N ALA A 754 -1.10 5.46 0.95
CA ALA A 754 -1.00 5.60 2.39
C ALA A 754 -2.37 5.74 3.08
N LEU A 755 -3.44 6.05 2.34
CA LEU A 755 -4.81 6.02 2.85
C LEU A 755 -5.23 4.59 3.27
N ASN A 756 -4.76 3.55 2.58
CA ASN A 756 -5.07 2.17 2.88
C ASN A 756 -4.69 1.79 4.33
N PRO A 757 -3.42 1.82 4.76
CA PRO A 757 -3.07 1.50 6.14
C PRO A 757 -3.61 2.52 7.15
N VAL A 758 -3.84 3.78 6.78
CA VAL A 758 -4.45 4.78 7.67
C VAL A 758 -5.89 4.41 8.03
N ILE A 759 -6.70 3.99 7.05
CA ILE A 759 -8.08 3.54 7.29
C ILE A 759 -8.08 2.34 8.23
N LYS A 760 -7.26 1.33 7.97
CA LYS A 760 -7.18 0.12 8.77
C LYS A 760 -6.65 0.39 10.19
N PHE A 761 -5.56 1.16 10.30
CA PHE A 761 -5.03 1.53 11.61
C PHE A 761 -6.06 2.28 12.45
N THR A 762 -6.77 3.25 11.85
CA THR A 762 -7.78 4.04 12.56
C THR A 762 -8.96 3.18 13.02
N THR A 763 -9.40 2.20 12.21
CA THR A 763 -10.52 1.32 12.59
C THR A 763 -10.11 0.28 13.63
N LEU A 764 -8.93 -0.32 13.52
CA LEU A 764 -8.43 -1.31 14.49
C LEU A 764 -8.07 -0.68 15.83
N PHE A 765 -7.28 0.39 15.81
CA PHE A 765 -6.94 1.13 17.00
C PHE A 765 -8.19 1.80 17.59
N GLY A 766 -9.14 2.14 16.74
CA GLY A 766 -10.44 2.67 17.11
C GLY A 766 -11.27 1.71 17.94
N LEU A 767 -11.24 0.41 17.68
CA LEU A 767 -11.87 -0.59 18.52
C LEU A 767 -11.33 -0.49 19.96
N LEU A 768 -10.02 -0.54 20.13
CA LEU A 768 -9.37 -0.38 21.43
C LEU A 768 -9.68 0.98 22.08
N ALA A 769 -9.72 2.05 21.30
CA ALA A 769 -10.03 3.39 21.79
C ALA A 769 -11.47 3.49 22.33
N VAL A 770 -12.44 2.85 21.65
CA VAL A 770 -13.83 2.78 22.11
C VAL A 770 -13.93 1.93 23.38
N GLU A 771 -13.31 0.78 23.43
CA GLU A 771 -13.28 -0.08 24.61
C GLU A 771 -12.72 0.68 25.82
N ILE A 772 -11.59 1.38 25.67
CA ILE A 772 -11.07 2.25 26.74
C ILE A 772 -12.08 3.35 27.12
N ALA A 773 -12.69 4.00 26.15
CA ALA A 773 -13.61 5.11 26.41
C ALA A 773 -14.88 4.68 27.14
N VAL A 774 -15.47 3.53 26.77
CA VAL A 774 -16.73 3.06 27.40
C VAL A 774 -16.52 2.50 28.80
N THR A 775 -15.33 1.96 29.08
CA THR A 775 -14.98 1.43 30.41
C THR A 775 -14.87 2.53 31.49
N ILE A 776 -14.56 3.79 31.09
CA ILE A 776 -14.48 4.92 32.05
C ILE A 776 -15.87 5.48 32.32
N PRO A 777 -16.40 5.42 33.57
CA PRO A 777 -17.80 5.79 33.85
C PRO A 777 -18.06 7.31 33.87
N SER A 778 -17.04 8.13 34.15
CA SER A 778 -17.23 9.58 34.32
C SER A 778 -17.14 10.31 32.97
N GLN A 779 -18.27 10.90 32.54
CA GLN A 779 -18.33 11.70 31.32
C GLN A 779 -17.43 12.94 31.40
N SER A 780 -17.27 13.57 32.55
CA SER A 780 -16.37 14.73 32.69
C SER A 780 -14.92 14.36 32.48
N ILE A 781 -14.51 13.19 32.99
CA ILE A 781 -13.14 12.68 32.76
C ILE A 781 -12.93 12.34 31.29
N LYS A 782 -13.88 11.70 30.63
CA LYS A 782 -13.85 11.42 29.20
C LYS A 782 -13.66 12.69 28.37
N THR A 783 -14.49 13.69 28.61
CA THR A 783 -14.42 14.97 27.91
C THR A 783 -13.09 15.68 28.13
N LEU A 784 -12.55 15.62 29.37
CA LEU A 784 -11.24 16.22 29.66
C LEU A 784 -10.10 15.51 28.90
N ILE A 785 -10.07 14.18 28.95
CA ILE A 785 -9.04 13.38 28.25
C ILE A 785 -9.18 13.56 26.74
N GLY A 786 -10.40 13.44 26.20
CA GLY A 786 -10.69 13.67 24.79
C GLY A 786 -10.27 15.08 24.32
N GLY A 787 -10.56 16.10 25.12
CA GLY A 787 -10.16 17.48 24.87
C GLY A 787 -8.64 17.66 24.82
N LEU A 788 -7.90 16.99 25.73
CA LEU A 788 -6.45 17.02 25.72
C LEU A 788 -5.86 16.38 24.44
N PHE A 789 -6.31 15.19 24.07
CA PHE A 789 -5.88 14.55 22.85
C PHE A 789 -6.26 15.36 21.59
N PHE A 790 -7.44 15.95 21.58
CA PHE A 790 -7.89 16.80 20.49
C PHE A 790 -7.00 18.04 20.31
N ILE A 791 -6.63 18.72 21.40
CA ILE A 791 -5.70 19.85 21.36
C ILE A 791 -4.33 19.42 20.82
N VAL A 792 -3.82 18.29 21.28
CA VAL A 792 -2.55 17.75 20.75
C VAL A 792 -2.67 17.49 19.24
N ALA A 793 -3.76 16.86 18.79
CA ALA A 793 -4.02 16.64 17.38
C ALA A 793 -4.01 17.96 16.59
N LEU A 794 -4.71 18.99 17.05
CA LEU A 794 -4.74 20.31 16.38
C LEU A 794 -3.35 20.97 16.31
N VAL A 795 -2.53 20.85 17.35
CA VAL A 795 -1.16 21.34 17.32
C VAL A 795 -0.35 20.65 16.22
N PHE A 796 -0.51 19.33 16.04
CA PHE A 796 0.20 18.60 15.00
C PHE A 796 -0.41 18.80 13.61
N VAL A 797 -1.72 19.02 13.50
CA VAL A 797 -2.36 19.49 12.25
C VAL A 797 -1.73 20.85 11.83
N TYR A 798 -1.62 21.79 12.73
CA TYR A 798 -0.95 23.07 12.46
C TYR A 798 0.51 22.87 12.04
N ARG A 799 1.26 22.04 12.75
CA ARG A 799 2.66 21.75 12.43
C ARG A 799 2.86 21.06 11.09
N SER A 800 1.94 20.19 10.69
CA SER A 800 2.03 19.45 9.44
C SER A 800 2.05 20.35 8.20
N PHE A 801 1.47 21.54 8.32
CA PHE A 801 1.48 22.55 7.27
C PHE A 801 2.48 23.69 7.56
N TYR A 802 2.28 24.44 8.66
CA TYR A 802 3.04 25.69 8.89
C TYR A 802 4.50 25.48 9.27
N SER A 803 4.86 24.36 9.92
CA SER A 803 6.26 24.02 10.20
C SER A 803 6.96 23.25 9.07
N MET A 804 6.23 22.95 8.01
CA MET A 804 6.73 22.24 6.83
C MET A 804 6.72 23.14 5.57
N ARG A 805 6.52 24.46 5.70
CA ARG A 805 6.54 25.37 4.56
C ARG A 805 7.95 25.58 3.99
N ILE A 806 7.99 25.84 2.69
CA ILE A 806 9.19 26.31 2.01
C ILE A 806 9.52 27.71 2.58
N PRO A 807 10.79 28.02 2.89
CA PRO A 807 11.19 29.36 3.37
C PRO A 807 10.81 30.43 2.33
N GLU A 808 10.32 31.56 2.80
CA GLU A 808 10.13 32.72 1.95
C GLU A 808 11.51 33.23 1.50
N GLU A 809 11.81 33.08 0.22
CA GLU A 809 12.87 33.88 -0.41
C GLU A 809 12.30 35.26 -0.62
N ASN A 810 13.07 36.31 -0.26
CA ASN A 810 12.71 37.67 -0.59
C ASN A 810 12.62 37.75 -2.11
N LEU A 811 11.42 37.67 -2.66
CA LEU A 811 11.11 38.03 -4.01
C LEU A 811 11.33 39.55 -4.02
N GLY A 812 12.52 39.99 -4.50
CA GLY A 812 12.96 41.39 -4.44
C GLY A 812 11.86 42.29 -4.96
N SER A 813 11.54 43.30 -4.17
CA SER A 813 10.81 44.48 -4.65
C SER A 813 11.56 45.04 -5.85
N ASP A 814 10.89 45.21 -6.97
CA ASP A 814 11.39 45.76 -8.21
C ASP A 814 12.40 46.87 -7.97
N GLY A 815 13.60 46.75 -8.49
CA GLY A 815 14.50 47.91 -8.68
C GLY A 815 15.99 47.74 -8.44
N ASP A 816 16.54 46.59 -8.16
CA ASP A 816 18.00 46.46 -8.06
C ASP A 816 18.50 45.12 -8.65
N ASP A 817 18.85 45.18 -9.93
CA ASP A 817 19.38 44.06 -10.73
C ASP A 817 20.77 43.57 -10.29
N THR A 818 21.20 43.85 -9.06
CA THR A 818 22.55 43.51 -8.59
C THR A 818 22.61 42.43 -7.52
N LYS A 819 21.46 41.80 -7.12
CA LYS A 819 21.45 40.70 -6.17
C LYS A 819 20.64 39.47 -6.65
N SER A 820 20.94 39.00 -7.87
CA SER A 820 20.55 37.63 -8.24
C SER A 820 21.32 36.63 -7.38
N SER A 821 20.64 35.57 -6.89
CA SER A 821 21.28 34.52 -6.09
C SER A 821 22.51 33.95 -6.84
N PRO A 822 23.55 33.49 -6.14
CA PRO A 822 24.77 32.99 -6.77
C PRO A 822 24.53 31.85 -7.80
N VAL A 823 23.40 31.16 -7.66
CA VAL A 823 23.01 30.04 -8.56
C VAL A 823 22.55 30.54 -9.92
N GLN A 824 21.72 31.61 -9.97
CA GLN A 824 21.27 32.17 -11.25
C GLN A 824 22.41 32.87 -12.03
N LYS A 825 23.35 33.55 -11.36
CA LYS A 825 24.53 34.15 -12.02
C LYS A 825 25.43 33.08 -12.67
N LYS A 826 25.68 31.95 -11.99
CA LYS A 826 26.50 30.89 -12.57
C LYS A 826 25.85 30.18 -13.77
N THR A 827 24.52 30.11 -13.81
CA THR A 827 23.79 29.50 -14.93
C THR A 827 23.75 30.39 -16.17
N VAL A 828 23.58 31.70 -15.96
CA VAL A 828 23.58 32.72 -17.04
C VAL A 828 24.98 32.91 -17.60
N GLU A 829 26.03 32.98 -16.78
CA GLU A 829 27.40 33.12 -17.26
C GLU A 829 27.90 31.87 -18.00
N ARG A 830 27.45 30.63 -17.62
CA ARG A 830 27.79 29.40 -18.35
C ARG A 830 27.00 29.24 -19.67
N GLY A 831 25.80 29.79 -19.77
CA GLY A 831 25.02 29.78 -21.03
C GLY A 831 25.55 30.81 -22.07
N LEU A 832 26.15 31.90 -21.66
CA LEU A 832 26.68 32.92 -22.54
C LEU A 832 28.08 32.64 -23.11
N THR A 833 28.82 31.68 -22.53
CA THR A 833 30.16 31.29 -23.02
C THR A 833 30.15 30.19 -24.11
N GLN A 834 29.02 29.63 -24.45
CA GLN A 834 28.91 28.60 -25.50
C GLN A 834 28.25 29.07 -26.81
N THR A 835 27.84 30.34 -26.93
CA THR A 835 27.35 30.91 -28.19
C THR A 835 28.26 32.04 -28.64
N GLY A 836 29.51 31.71 -28.94
CA GLY A 836 30.47 32.59 -29.64
C GLY A 836 30.66 32.13 -31.07
N THR A 837 30.29 33.03 -31.97
CA THR A 837 30.64 33.07 -33.42
C THR A 837 29.91 32.15 -34.38
N SER A 838 28.87 32.70 -35.05
CA SER A 838 28.93 32.86 -36.53
C SER A 838 27.87 33.90 -36.95
N GLY A 839 28.32 34.98 -37.48
CA GLY A 839 27.49 36.05 -38.02
C GLY A 839 26.84 35.66 -39.32
N PHE A 840 25.69 36.22 -39.56
CA PHE A 840 25.26 36.65 -40.88
C PHE A 840 24.29 37.83 -40.70
N ALA A 841 24.71 38.98 -41.21
CA ALA A 841 23.84 40.08 -41.45
C ALA A 841 23.13 39.85 -42.79
N GLU A 842 21.81 40.03 -42.85
CA GLU A 842 21.24 40.79 -43.96
C GLU A 842 19.76 41.20 -43.76
N LYS A 843 19.50 42.40 -44.25
CA LYS A 843 18.33 43.21 -44.30
C LYS A 843 17.10 42.57 -44.97
N SER A 844 15.94 42.97 -44.56
CA SER A 844 14.83 43.57 -45.31
C SER A 844 13.57 43.42 -44.49
N GLY A 845 12.88 44.37 -44.03
CA GLY A 845 12.16 45.49 -44.63
C GLY A 845 10.97 45.02 -45.46
N VAL A 846 9.72 44.90 -44.90
CA VAL A 846 8.45 45.21 -45.58
C VAL A 846 7.34 45.51 -44.56
N ARG A 847 6.61 46.53 -44.88
CA ARG A 847 5.47 47.25 -44.29
C ARG A 847 4.26 46.44 -43.88
N ALA A 848 3.57 46.98 -42.93
CA ALA A 848 2.14 46.79 -42.63
C ALA A 848 1.25 47.07 -43.86
N ASP A 849 0.16 46.29 -43.95
CA ASP A 849 -1.18 46.84 -44.18
C ASP A 849 -2.23 45.69 -44.27
N LYS A 850 -3.34 45.97 -43.53
CA LYS A 850 -4.68 45.36 -43.52
C LYS A 850 -4.91 44.15 -42.62
#